data_81a5306e6c0a8c08441a96550775d665
#
_entry.id   81a5306e6c0a8c08441a96550775d665
#
_cell.length_a   1.000
_cell.length_b   1.000
_cell.length_c   1.000
_cell.angle_alpha   90.00
_cell.angle_beta   90.00
_cell.angle_gamma   90.00
#
_symmetry.space_group_name_H-M   'P 1'
#
loop_
_entity.id
_entity.type
_entity.pdbx_description
1 polymer ?
#
loop_
_entity_poly.entity_id
_entity_poly.type
_entity_poly.pdbx_seq_one_letter_code
_entity_poly.pdbx_strand_id
1 'polypeptide(L)'
;MKLSLPALRNTPWFKATSGQWRYALRNTIAMCLALTFAYYLNLDEPYWAMTSAAVVSFPTVGGVISKSLGRIAGSLLGATAALIIAGHTLNEPWLFLFSMAAWIGFCTWACAHFTNNAAYAFQLSGYTAAIIAFPMVNIVEIKQLWDIAQARVCEVIVGILCGGMMMMILPSTSDGTALLTALKNMHARLLEHASLLWQPETTDAIRSAHEGVIGQILTMNLLRIQAFWSHYRFRRQNALLNALLHQQLRLTSVISSLRRMLLNWPTPPENSREVIEQLLAELAKPRADSYTVARIIAPLRPQDEQDYRHLAFWQRLRYFCQLYLRSSRQLYLIESGAPVDQIHIRRTPGLARHTDNAEAIWSGVRTFCTLTVIGAWSIGAQWESGPGALTLAAISCVLYSIVATPFKSLTLLMRTLVLLSLFSFVVKFGLMVQITDLWQFLLFLFPLFVTMQLLKLQMPKLAGLWGQLIVFMGSFIAVTNPPVYDFADFLNDNTAKIVGVAISWLAFAILRPGSDAVKSRRHIRALRRDFVDQLSRHPSHSESEFESLTYHHVSQLSNSQDALARRWLLRWGVVLLNCSHVVWQLRAWESRSDPLSRVRDICISLLRDVMSERGVQQRPLAVTLQELQRICDTLAHHHQPAAHELAAIIWRLHCSLSQLEQAPAQGTLSPGYLMTPQA
;
A
#
# COMPACT_ATOMS: atom_id res chain seq x y z
N MET A 1 37.20 13.14 28.33
CA MET A 1 36.11 12.15 28.41
C MET A 1 36.60 10.85 27.79
N LYS A 2 37.02 9.85 28.59
CA LYS A 2 37.53 8.57 28.07
C LYS A 2 36.31 7.76 27.61
N LEU A 3 36.08 7.67 26.31
CA LEU A 3 35.09 6.77 25.70
C LEU A 3 35.50 5.33 26.05
N SER A 4 34.75 4.67 26.92
CA SER A 4 34.98 3.26 27.24
C SER A 4 34.70 2.38 26.01
N LEU A 5 35.55 1.41 25.74
CA LEU A 5 35.42 0.43 24.64
C LEU A 5 33.99 -0.16 24.48
N PRO A 6 33.21 -0.49 25.55
CA PRO A 6 31.84 -0.96 25.41
C PRO A 6 30.87 0.12 24.90
N ALA A 7 31.13 1.41 25.14
CA ALA A 7 30.29 2.49 24.60
C ALA A 7 30.50 2.68 23.09
N LEU A 8 31.72 2.53 22.59
CA LEU A 8 32.05 2.53 21.16
C LEU A 8 31.36 1.38 20.42
N ARG A 9 31.33 0.19 21.01
CA ARG A 9 30.67 -1.00 20.42
C ARG A 9 29.14 -0.85 20.28
N ASN A 10 28.54 0.07 20.99
CA ASN A 10 27.11 0.39 20.93
C ASN A 10 26.75 1.48 19.95
N THR A 11 27.71 2.09 19.29
CA THR A 11 27.46 3.13 18.28
C THR A 11 26.84 2.53 17.00
N PRO A 12 26.06 3.30 16.25
CA PRO A 12 25.43 2.85 15.00
C PRO A 12 26.45 2.29 13.98
N TRP A 13 27.66 2.79 14.01
CA TRP A 13 28.75 2.40 13.11
C TRP A 13 29.20 0.95 13.31
N PHE A 14 29.29 0.50 14.56
CA PHE A 14 29.78 -0.86 14.86
C PHE A 14 28.66 -1.93 14.90
N LYS A 15 27.39 -1.50 15.04
CA LYS A 15 26.23 -2.42 14.98
C LYS A 15 25.73 -2.70 13.58
N ALA A 16 26.19 -1.93 12.58
CA ALA A 16 25.69 -2.03 11.22
C ALA A 16 26.18 -3.31 10.52
N THR A 17 25.25 -4.00 9.85
CA THR A 17 25.57 -5.12 8.98
C THR A 17 26.25 -4.63 7.69
N SER A 18 26.97 -5.52 6.99
CA SER A 18 27.62 -5.18 5.72
C SER A 18 26.65 -4.64 4.65
N GLY A 19 25.40 -5.13 4.65
CA GLY A 19 24.35 -4.63 3.78
C GLY A 19 23.89 -3.21 4.13
N GLN A 20 23.78 -2.90 5.42
CA GLN A 20 23.44 -1.56 5.91
C GLN A 20 24.55 -0.55 5.58
N TRP A 21 25.80 -0.95 5.75
CA TRP A 21 26.95 -0.15 5.36
C TRP A 21 26.97 0.15 3.86
N ARG A 22 26.79 -0.88 3.01
CA ARG A 22 26.72 -0.68 1.55
C ARG A 22 25.60 0.29 1.15
N TYR A 23 24.45 0.17 1.75
CA TYR A 23 23.34 1.09 1.50
C TYR A 23 23.65 2.51 1.93
N ALA A 24 24.18 2.71 3.15
CA ALA A 24 24.51 4.03 3.68
C ALA A 24 25.61 4.72 2.87
N LEU A 25 26.70 4.02 2.58
CA LEU A 25 27.81 4.55 1.78
C LEU A 25 27.36 4.91 0.36
N ARG A 26 26.68 4.00 -0.32
CA ARG A 26 26.17 4.23 -1.67
C ARG A 26 25.34 5.49 -1.77
N ASN A 27 24.37 5.65 -0.87
CA ASN A 27 23.45 6.79 -0.88
C ASN A 27 24.17 8.09 -0.52
N THR A 28 25.05 8.06 0.47
CA THR A 28 25.83 9.23 0.87
C THR A 28 26.78 9.66 -0.25
N ILE A 29 27.48 8.73 -0.89
CA ILE A 29 28.35 9.04 -2.05
C ILE A 29 27.52 9.63 -3.18
N ALA A 30 26.35 9.05 -3.50
CA ALA A 30 25.45 9.59 -4.52
C ALA A 30 25.01 11.02 -4.23
N MET A 31 24.69 11.33 -2.97
CA MET A 31 24.30 12.68 -2.53
C MET A 31 25.48 13.67 -2.66
N CYS A 32 26.67 13.29 -2.21
CA CYS A 32 27.87 14.11 -2.31
C CYS A 32 28.26 14.35 -3.77
N LEU A 33 28.21 13.33 -4.62
CA LEU A 33 28.48 13.47 -6.06
C LEU A 33 27.46 14.38 -6.73
N ALA A 34 26.16 14.23 -6.41
CA ALA A 34 25.12 15.08 -6.97
C ALA A 34 25.34 16.56 -6.59
N LEU A 35 25.72 16.83 -5.34
CA LEU A 35 26.06 18.16 -4.87
C LEU A 35 27.27 18.72 -5.62
N THR A 36 28.34 17.92 -5.78
CA THR A 36 29.57 18.32 -6.48
C THR A 36 29.30 18.64 -7.96
N PHE A 37 28.54 17.76 -8.66
CA PHE A 37 28.20 18.02 -10.07
C PHE A 37 27.30 19.24 -10.23
N ALA A 38 26.36 19.47 -9.31
CA ALA A 38 25.51 20.65 -9.34
C ALA A 38 26.33 21.96 -9.18
N TYR A 39 27.31 21.97 -8.29
CA TYR A 39 28.26 23.10 -8.17
C TYR A 39 29.10 23.27 -9.43
N TYR A 40 29.61 22.16 -10.00
CA TYR A 40 30.42 22.21 -11.24
C TYR A 40 29.62 22.74 -12.44
N LEU A 41 28.32 22.45 -12.48
CA LEU A 41 27.39 22.95 -13.50
C LEU A 41 26.88 24.37 -13.22
N ASN A 42 27.36 25.01 -12.16
CA ASN A 42 26.93 26.35 -11.72
C ASN A 42 25.39 26.46 -11.53
N LEU A 43 24.77 25.44 -10.96
CA LEU A 43 23.35 25.51 -10.62
C LEU A 43 23.16 26.34 -9.34
N ASP A 44 22.10 27.16 -9.29
CA ASP A 44 21.86 28.14 -8.23
C ASP A 44 21.58 27.48 -6.87
N GLU A 45 20.82 26.36 -6.86
CA GLU A 45 20.41 25.67 -5.65
C GLU A 45 20.87 24.19 -5.63
N PRO A 46 22.18 23.91 -5.56
CA PRO A 46 22.78 22.58 -5.73
C PRO A 46 22.27 21.55 -4.72
N TYR A 47 21.70 21.96 -3.57
CA TYR A 47 21.12 21.08 -2.60
C TYR A 47 19.91 20.28 -3.12
N TRP A 48 19.23 20.74 -4.17
CA TRP A 48 18.12 19.98 -4.77
C TRP A 48 18.60 18.75 -5.55
N ALA A 49 19.79 18.83 -6.15
CA ALA A 49 20.41 17.65 -6.76
C ALA A 49 20.74 16.60 -5.68
N MET A 50 21.32 17.04 -4.56
CA MET A 50 21.58 16.20 -3.40
C MET A 50 20.28 15.58 -2.83
N THR A 51 19.24 16.40 -2.64
CA THR A 51 17.93 15.96 -2.19
C THR A 51 17.30 14.95 -3.18
N SER A 52 17.48 15.18 -4.48
CA SER A 52 16.98 14.27 -5.53
C SER A 52 17.67 12.91 -5.46
N ALA A 53 18.99 12.88 -5.27
CA ALA A 53 19.73 11.65 -5.05
C ALA A 53 19.25 10.90 -3.79
N ALA A 54 19.01 11.62 -2.68
CA ALA A 54 18.51 11.06 -1.44
C ALA A 54 17.11 10.44 -1.58
N VAL A 55 16.19 11.12 -2.29
CA VAL A 55 14.80 10.70 -2.48
C VAL A 55 14.70 9.51 -3.44
N VAL A 56 15.55 9.44 -4.48
CA VAL A 56 15.58 8.33 -5.44
C VAL A 56 16.25 7.09 -4.85
N SER A 57 17.01 7.23 -3.77
CA SER A 57 17.68 6.12 -3.09
C SER A 57 16.68 5.07 -2.61
N PHE A 58 16.72 3.90 -3.25
CA PHE A 58 15.96 2.70 -2.86
C PHE A 58 16.92 1.53 -2.60
N PRO A 59 16.52 0.57 -1.77
CA PRO A 59 17.32 -0.65 -1.59
C PRO A 59 17.50 -1.44 -2.88
N THR A 60 16.61 -1.26 -3.87
CA THR A 60 16.46 -2.10 -5.05
C THR A 60 16.63 -1.30 -6.35
N VAL A 61 17.22 -1.92 -7.39
CA VAL A 61 17.45 -1.30 -8.70
C VAL A 61 16.13 -0.89 -9.37
N GLY A 62 15.14 -1.78 -9.34
CA GLY A 62 13.83 -1.50 -9.94
C GLY A 62 13.07 -0.40 -9.23
N GLY A 63 13.23 -0.31 -7.90
CA GLY A 63 12.70 0.81 -7.13
C GLY A 63 13.32 2.14 -7.54
N VAL A 64 14.63 2.18 -7.77
CA VAL A 64 15.34 3.37 -8.27
C VAL A 64 14.83 3.75 -9.66
N ILE A 65 14.80 2.82 -10.62
CA ILE A 65 14.36 3.07 -12.00
C ILE A 65 12.91 3.58 -12.03
N SER A 66 12.00 2.85 -11.37
CA SER A 66 10.57 3.19 -11.34
C SER A 66 10.33 4.58 -10.77
N LYS A 67 11.01 4.91 -9.67
CA LYS A 67 10.90 6.21 -9.01
C LYS A 67 11.56 7.32 -9.82
N SER A 68 12.69 7.05 -10.48
CA SER A 68 13.39 7.99 -11.37
C SER A 68 12.51 8.42 -12.54
N LEU A 69 11.87 7.46 -13.22
CA LEU A 69 10.95 7.76 -14.31
C LEU A 69 9.77 8.62 -13.87
N GLY A 70 9.14 8.28 -12.74
CA GLY A 70 8.07 9.09 -12.17
C GLY A 70 8.55 10.49 -11.77
N ARG A 71 9.81 10.61 -11.31
CA ARG A 71 10.41 11.88 -10.92
C ARG A 71 10.70 12.77 -12.12
N ILE A 72 11.25 12.23 -13.19
CA ILE A 72 11.49 12.99 -14.44
C ILE A 72 10.14 13.47 -15.02
N ALA A 73 9.18 12.56 -15.19
CA ALA A 73 7.87 12.90 -15.74
C ALA A 73 7.14 13.97 -14.88
N GLY A 74 7.14 13.81 -13.56
CA GLY A 74 6.51 14.76 -12.65
C GLY A 74 7.20 16.12 -12.62
N SER A 75 8.55 16.16 -12.65
CA SER A 75 9.27 17.43 -12.70
C SER A 75 9.06 18.19 -14.00
N LEU A 76 9.06 17.49 -15.15
CA LEU A 76 8.77 18.10 -16.45
C LEU A 76 7.33 18.64 -16.48
N LEU A 77 6.36 17.86 -16.04
CA LEU A 77 4.96 18.28 -15.99
C LEU A 77 4.77 19.48 -15.05
N GLY A 78 5.42 19.47 -13.88
CA GLY A 78 5.37 20.57 -12.92
C GLY A 78 6.05 21.84 -13.42
N ALA A 79 7.21 21.73 -14.04
CA ALA A 79 7.92 22.86 -14.65
C ALA A 79 7.10 23.50 -15.79
N THR A 80 6.54 22.66 -16.68
CA THR A 80 5.67 23.14 -17.77
C THR A 80 4.45 23.86 -17.21
N ALA A 81 3.79 23.32 -16.19
CA ALA A 81 2.64 23.95 -15.56
C ALA A 81 3.02 25.29 -14.89
N ALA A 82 4.16 25.35 -14.19
CA ALA A 82 4.67 26.57 -13.57
C ALA A 82 4.93 27.66 -14.63
N LEU A 83 5.59 27.30 -15.75
CA LEU A 83 5.86 28.23 -16.85
C LEU A 83 4.58 28.77 -17.50
N ILE A 84 3.59 27.91 -17.73
CA ILE A 84 2.29 28.32 -18.32
C ILE A 84 1.53 29.21 -17.34
N ILE A 85 1.35 28.78 -16.10
CA ILE A 85 0.56 29.53 -15.13
C ILE A 85 1.24 30.84 -14.79
N ALA A 86 2.49 30.82 -14.33
CA ALA A 86 3.20 32.04 -13.96
C ALA A 86 3.41 32.98 -15.16
N GLY A 87 3.75 32.45 -16.34
CA GLY A 87 3.92 33.25 -17.55
C GLY A 87 2.68 34.06 -17.96
N HIS A 88 1.47 33.63 -17.60
CA HIS A 88 0.24 34.33 -17.93
C HIS A 88 -0.38 35.09 -16.77
N THR A 89 -0.05 34.75 -15.52
CA THR A 89 -0.81 35.27 -14.35
C THR A 89 0.06 36.00 -13.34
N LEU A 90 1.39 36.04 -13.51
CA LEU A 90 2.32 36.58 -12.52
C LEU A 90 2.07 38.06 -12.21
N ASN A 91 1.57 38.83 -13.16
CA ASN A 91 1.26 40.27 -13.01
C ASN A 91 0.01 40.53 -12.13
N GLU A 92 -0.84 39.50 -11.92
CA GLU A 92 -2.07 39.57 -11.15
C GLU A 92 -1.98 38.63 -9.94
N PRO A 93 -1.54 39.11 -8.75
CA PRO A 93 -1.21 38.25 -7.61
C PRO A 93 -2.33 37.28 -7.19
N TRP A 94 -3.58 37.75 -7.22
CA TRP A 94 -4.72 36.90 -6.86
C TRP A 94 -4.99 35.81 -7.90
N LEU A 95 -4.94 36.16 -9.20
CA LEU A 95 -5.13 35.20 -10.26
C LEU A 95 -4.02 34.13 -10.26
N PHE A 96 -2.77 34.56 -10.05
CA PHE A 96 -1.62 33.69 -9.88
C PHE A 96 -1.82 32.74 -8.71
N LEU A 97 -2.20 33.26 -7.53
CA LEU A 97 -2.42 32.46 -6.34
C LEU A 97 -3.50 31.39 -6.57
N PHE A 98 -4.68 31.79 -7.08
CA PHE A 98 -5.78 30.86 -7.32
C PHE A 98 -5.44 29.81 -8.39
N SER A 99 -4.77 30.19 -9.45
CA SER A 99 -4.36 29.26 -10.53
C SER A 99 -3.34 28.24 -10.03
N MET A 100 -2.34 28.68 -9.27
CA MET A 100 -1.36 27.79 -8.65
C MET A 100 -1.99 26.87 -7.60
N ALA A 101 -2.83 27.40 -6.72
CA ALA A 101 -3.55 26.61 -5.73
C ALA A 101 -4.45 25.55 -6.39
N ALA A 102 -5.13 25.92 -7.50
CA ALA A 102 -5.96 24.99 -8.28
C ALA A 102 -5.13 23.87 -8.91
N TRP A 103 -3.99 24.20 -9.53
CA TRP A 103 -3.08 23.19 -10.11
C TRP A 103 -2.55 22.22 -9.05
N ILE A 104 -2.05 22.74 -7.92
CA ILE A 104 -1.50 21.93 -6.85
C ILE A 104 -2.61 21.10 -6.18
N GLY A 105 -3.81 21.67 -6.03
CA GLY A 105 -5.00 20.97 -5.56
C GLY A 105 -5.40 19.83 -6.50
N PHE A 106 -5.40 20.05 -7.82
CA PHE A 106 -5.62 19.03 -8.83
C PHE A 106 -4.56 17.92 -8.75
N CYS A 107 -3.29 18.27 -8.65
CA CYS A 107 -2.20 17.30 -8.50
C CYS A 107 -2.37 16.47 -7.22
N THR A 108 -2.83 17.07 -6.13
CA THR A 108 -3.10 16.37 -4.87
C THR A 108 -4.27 15.40 -5.01
N TRP A 109 -5.34 15.81 -5.67
CA TRP A 109 -6.45 14.92 -6.01
C TRP A 109 -6.00 13.76 -6.89
N ALA A 110 -5.27 14.04 -7.97
CA ALA A 110 -4.77 13.04 -8.90
C ALA A 110 -3.83 12.04 -8.22
N CYS A 111 -2.93 12.54 -7.34
CA CYS A 111 -2.04 11.69 -6.54
C CYS A 111 -2.81 10.72 -5.63
N ALA A 112 -3.93 11.15 -5.03
CA ALA A 112 -4.77 10.31 -4.19
C ALA A 112 -5.66 9.35 -5.01
N HIS A 113 -6.02 9.72 -6.25
CA HIS A 113 -6.87 8.93 -7.13
C HIS A 113 -6.08 7.84 -7.90
N PHE A 114 -4.93 8.20 -8.47
CA PHE A 114 -4.09 7.27 -9.22
C PHE A 114 -3.22 6.40 -8.31
N THR A 115 -2.58 5.40 -8.90
CA THR A 115 -1.71 4.47 -8.16
C THR A 115 -0.31 4.40 -8.77
N ASN A 116 0.66 3.88 -8.01
CA ASN A 116 2.02 3.60 -8.47
C ASN A 116 2.75 4.86 -9.00
N ASN A 117 3.39 4.74 -10.17
CA ASN A 117 4.22 5.79 -10.75
C ASN A 117 3.44 7.03 -11.17
N ALA A 118 2.17 6.89 -11.59
CA ALA A 118 1.33 8.01 -11.94
C ALA A 118 1.01 8.88 -10.71
N ALA A 119 0.64 8.26 -9.58
CA ALA A 119 0.45 8.97 -8.33
C ALA A 119 1.70 9.77 -7.93
N TYR A 120 2.87 9.13 -8.02
CA TYR A 120 4.14 9.79 -7.71
C TYR A 120 4.48 10.92 -8.69
N ALA A 121 4.19 10.78 -9.98
CA ALA A 121 4.41 11.83 -10.96
C ALA A 121 3.52 13.06 -10.70
N PHE A 122 2.22 12.88 -10.40
CA PHE A 122 1.33 14.00 -10.03
C PHE A 122 1.74 14.64 -8.70
N GLN A 123 2.14 13.83 -7.72
CA GLN A 123 2.68 14.32 -6.45
C GLN A 123 3.84 15.28 -6.69
N LEU A 124 4.79 14.84 -7.52
CA LEU A 124 5.98 15.63 -7.86
C LEU A 124 5.64 16.86 -8.67
N SER A 125 4.73 16.75 -9.65
CA SER A 125 4.28 17.86 -10.48
C SER A 125 3.70 19.00 -9.63
N GLY A 126 2.88 18.68 -8.62
CA GLY A 126 2.30 19.69 -7.74
C GLY A 126 3.35 20.50 -6.99
N TYR A 127 4.28 19.83 -6.29
CA TYR A 127 5.26 20.59 -5.52
C TYR A 127 6.44 21.14 -6.36
N THR A 128 6.76 20.55 -7.52
CA THR A 128 7.75 21.14 -8.43
C THR A 128 7.24 22.46 -8.99
N ALA A 129 5.96 22.52 -9.38
CA ALA A 129 5.35 23.78 -9.80
C ALA A 129 5.40 24.85 -8.69
N ALA A 130 5.13 24.45 -7.44
CA ALA A 130 5.23 25.36 -6.28
C ALA A 130 6.65 25.89 -6.06
N ILE A 131 7.68 25.02 -6.15
CA ILE A 131 9.07 25.37 -5.96
C ILE A 131 9.55 26.37 -7.05
N ILE A 132 9.05 26.24 -8.29
CA ILE A 132 9.45 27.11 -9.40
C ILE A 132 8.67 28.43 -9.36
N ALA A 133 7.35 28.37 -9.16
CA ALA A 133 6.50 29.54 -9.38
C ALA A 133 6.39 30.48 -8.16
N PHE A 134 6.34 29.96 -6.93
CA PHE A 134 6.17 30.84 -5.76
C PHE A 134 7.33 31.81 -5.51
N PRO A 135 8.63 31.45 -5.66
CA PRO A 135 9.70 32.43 -5.53
C PRO A 135 9.60 33.62 -6.48
N MET A 136 8.91 33.44 -7.63
CA MET A 136 8.74 34.49 -8.64
C MET A 136 7.82 35.62 -8.20
N VAL A 137 7.03 35.44 -7.13
CA VAL A 137 6.15 36.52 -6.61
C VAL A 137 6.94 37.79 -6.25
N ASN A 138 8.18 37.63 -5.79
CA ASN A 138 9.05 38.73 -5.41
C ASN A 138 9.91 39.27 -6.57
N ILE A 139 9.99 38.57 -7.72
CA ILE A 139 10.98 38.84 -8.77
C ILE A 139 10.31 39.06 -10.13
N VAL A 140 9.16 39.17 -10.37
CA VAL A 140 8.34 39.44 -11.57
C VAL A 140 9.09 39.51 -12.94
N GLU A 141 10.08 38.65 -13.18
CA GLU A 141 10.84 38.57 -14.43
C GLU A 141 10.67 37.22 -15.13
N ILE A 142 10.05 37.18 -16.30
CA ILE A 142 9.77 35.95 -17.07
C ILE A 142 11.08 35.19 -17.42
N LYS A 143 12.18 35.89 -17.65
CA LYS A 143 13.47 35.27 -17.94
C LYS A 143 13.95 34.43 -16.76
N GLN A 144 13.89 34.96 -15.57
CA GLN A 144 14.29 34.21 -14.35
C GLN A 144 13.38 33.02 -14.09
N LEU A 145 12.08 33.10 -14.42
CA LEU A 145 11.17 31.96 -14.33
C LEU A 145 11.66 30.77 -15.19
N TRP A 146 12.13 31.06 -16.40
CA TRP A 146 12.69 30.04 -17.29
C TRP A 146 13.98 29.44 -16.72
N ASP A 147 14.89 30.30 -16.25
CA ASP A 147 16.17 29.89 -15.70
C ASP A 147 15.98 29.00 -14.44
N ILE A 148 15.08 29.39 -13.53
CA ILE A 148 14.72 28.57 -12.35
C ILE A 148 14.08 27.25 -12.76
N ALA A 149 13.17 27.25 -13.74
CA ALA A 149 12.53 26.03 -14.20
C ALA A 149 13.55 25.05 -14.83
N GLN A 150 14.47 25.57 -15.65
CA GLN A 150 15.55 24.80 -16.25
C GLN A 150 16.52 24.26 -15.20
N ALA A 151 16.99 25.12 -14.28
CA ALA A 151 17.87 24.71 -13.18
C ALA A 151 17.25 23.59 -12.36
N ARG A 152 15.96 23.70 -12.01
CA ARG A 152 15.23 22.69 -11.25
C ARG A 152 15.17 21.33 -11.94
N VAL A 153 14.90 21.30 -13.25
CA VAL A 153 14.88 20.07 -14.03
C VAL A 153 16.30 19.47 -14.10
N CYS A 154 17.33 20.30 -14.34
CA CYS A 154 18.72 19.85 -14.36
C CYS A 154 19.16 19.26 -13.02
N GLU A 155 18.88 19.92 -11.89
CA GLU A 155 19.18 19.43 -10.54
C GLU A 155 18.55 18.06 -10.26
N VAL A 156 17.29 17.88 -10.66
CA VAL A 156 16.61 16.59 -10.53
C VAL A 156 17.28 15.52 -11.37
N ILE A 157 17.65 15.82 -12.62
CA ILE A 157 18.33 14.87 -13.52
C ILE A 157 19.71 14.50 -12.98
N VAL A 158 20.51 15.48 -12.53
CA VAL A 158 21.83 15.24 -11.92
C VAL A 158 21.71 14.31 -10.71
N GLY A 159 20.77 14.59 -9.81
CA GLY A 159 20.53 13.75 -8.64
C GLY A 159 20.13 12.31 -9.01
N ILE A 160 19.28 12.14 -10.02
CA ILE A 160 18.88 10.82 -10.54
C ILE A 160 20.05 10.08 -11.15
N LEU A 161 20.85 10.74 -11.97
CA LEU A 161 22.01 10.12 -12.63
C LEU A 161 23.06 9.67 -11.60
N CYS A 162 23.38 10.51 -10.61
CA CYS A 162 24.29 10.14 -9.53
C CYS A 162 23.78 8.97 -8.70
N GLY A 163 22.47 8.97 -8.34
CA GLY A 163 21.85 7.87 -7.63
C GLY A 163 21.83 6.56 -8.43
N GLY A 164 21.52 6.64 -9.72
CA GLY A 164 21.53 5.51 -10.65
C GLY A 164 22.95 4.96 -10.88
N MET A 165 23.92 5.81 -11.09
CA MET A 165 25.33 5.42 -11.27
C MET A 165 25.86 4.68 -10.03
N MET A 166 25.63 5.21 -8.85
CA MET A 166 26.06 4.57 -7.62
C MET A 166 25.34 3.24 -7.35
N MET A 167 24.12 3.08 -7.86
CA MET A 167 23.42 1.80 -7.81
C MET A 167 24.03 0.74 -8.74
N MET A 168 24.63 1.15 -9.86
CA MET A 168 25.37 0.26 -10.76
C MET A 168 26.72 -0.16 -10.19
N ILE A 169 27.44 0.78 -9.55
CA ILE A 169 28.78 0.56 -8.97
C ILE A 169 28.69 -0.30 -7.69
N LEU A 170 27.74 -0.01 -6.82
CA LEU A 170 27.54 -0.70 -5.55
C LEU A 170 26.13 -1.35 -5.52
N PRO A 171 25.92 -2.42 -6.29
CA PRO A 171 24.61 -3.07 -6.34
C PRO A 171 24.21 -3.62 -4.97
N SER A 172 22.93 -3.50 -4.66
CA SER A 172 22.35 -4.18 -3.51
C SER A 172 21.89 -5.59 -3.89
N THR A 173 21.29 -6.30 -2.92
CA THR A 173 20.66 -7.58 -3.20
C THR A 173 19.71 -7.47 -4.38
N SER A 174 19.77 -8.42 -5.32
CA SER A 174 18.91 -8.44 -6.51
C SER A 174 17.43 -8.47 -6.10
N ASP A 175 16.62 -7.56 -6.67
CA ASP A 175 15.17 -7.54 -6.49
C ASP A 175 14.53 -8.89 -6.78
N GLY A 176 15.08 -9.59 -7.76
CA GLY A 176 14.63 -10.91 -8.16
C GLY A 176 14.81 -11.94 -7.07
N THR A 177 15.94 -11.94 -6.39
CA THR A 177 16.19 -12.89 -5.27
C THR A 177 15.32 -12.55 -4.07
N ALA A 178 15.13 -11.27 -3.77
CA ALA A 178 14.24 -10.84 -2.69
C ALA A 178 12.78 -11.24 -2.95
N LEU A 179 12.29 -11.04 -4.18
CA LEU A 179 10.94 -11.45 -4.58
C LEU A 179 10.78 -12.98 -4.53
N LEU A 180 11.72 -13.74 -5.10
CA LEU A 180 11.67 -15.22 -5.08
C LEU A 180 11.70 -15.76 -3.67
N THR A 181 12.55 -15.22 -2.80
CA THR A 181 12.62 -15.62 -1.38
C THR A 181 11.31 -15.30 -0.67
N ALA A 182 10.73 -14.11 -0.90
CA ALA A 182 9.45 -13.73 -0.32
C ALA A 182 8.31 -14.65 -0.79
N LEU A 183 8.26 -15.00 -2.08
CA LEU A 183 7.27 -15.91 -2.65
C LEU A 183 7.40 -17.34 -2.08
N LYS A 184 8.61 -17.84 -1.92
CA LYS A 184 8.89 -19.16 -1.30
C LYS A 184 8.47 -19.18 0.17
N ASN A 185 8.87 -18.17 0.93
CA ASN A 185 8.51 -18.06 2.34
C ASN A 185 6.99 -17.97 2.51
N MET A 186 6.33 -17.24 1.63
CA MET A 186 4.87 -17.14 1.65
C MET A 186 4.21 -18.48 1.34
N HIS A 187 4.73 -19.22 0.37
CA HIS A 187 4.20 -20.54 0.02
C HIS A 187 4.32 -21.53 1.18
N ALA A 188 5.46 -21.51 1.90
CA ALA A 188 5.63 -22.31 3.12
C ALA A 188 4.68 -21.89 4.25
N ARG A 189 4.49 -20.59 4.46
CA ARG A 189 3.55 -20.06 5.47
C ARG A 189 2.11 -20.42 5.21
N LEU A 190 1.69 -20.60 3.96
CA LEU A 190 0.35 -21.08 3.64
C LEU A 190 0.12 -22.51 4.15
N LEU A 191 1.12 -23.38 4.12
CA LEU A 191 1.03 -24.70 4.73
C LEU A 191 1.00 -24.64 6.25
N GLU A 192 1.84 -23.79 6.85
CA GLU A 192 1.80 -23.54 8.30
C GLU A 192 0.42 -23.02 8.73
N HIS A 193 -0.19 -22.11 7.95
CA HIS A 193 -1.55 -21.68 8.20
C HIS A 193 -2.58 -22.81 8.04
N ALA A 194 -2.37 -23.71 7.09
CA ALA A 194 -3.22 -24.89 6.91
C ALA A 194 -3.05 -25.92 8.04
N SER A 195 -1.91 -26.01 8.70
CA SER A 195 -1.73 -26.90 9.88
C SER A 195 -2.57 -26.48 11.10
N LEU A 196 -3.03 -25.22 11.11
CA LEU A 196 -3.88 -24.68 12.16
C LEU A 196 -5.40 -24.96 11.94
N LEU A 197 -5.77 -25.79 10.97
CA LEU A 197 -7.18 -26.08 10.61
C LEU A 197 -8.03 -26.56 11.79
N TRP A 198 -7.44 -27.31 12.72
CA TRP A 198 -8.14 -27.92 13.85
C TRP A 198 -8.25 -27.01 15.11
N GLN A 199 -7.59 -25.87 15.10
CA GLN A 199 -7.61 -24.96 16.25
C GLN A 199 -8.86 -24.06 16.21
N PRO A 200 -9.53 -23.79 17.35
CA PRO A 200 -10.69 -22.93 17.42
C PRO A 200 -10.37 -21.49 16.99
N GLU A 201 -11.25 -20.83 16.25
CA GLU A 201 -11.05 -19.48 15.67
C GLU A 201 -10.87 -18.35 16.70
N THR A 202 -11.20 -18.60 17.94
CA THR A 202 -11.14 -17.62 19.03
C THR A 202 -9.71 -17.27 19.48
N THR A 203 -8.73 -18.01 19.01
CA THR A 203 -7.33 -17.80 19.39
C THR A 203 -6.77 -16.59 18.63
N ASP A 204 -6.24 -15.59 19.35
CA ASP A 204 -5.59 -14.41 18.77
C ASP A 204 -4.42 -14.78 17.82
N ALA A 205 -3.81 -15.95 18.06
CA ALA A 205 -2.77 -16.51 17.21
C ALA A 205 -3.23 -16.74 15.76
N ILE A 206 -4.45 -17.26 15.56
CA ILE A 206 -4.98 -17.56 14.24
C ILE A 206 -5.36 -16.28 13.50
N ARG A 207 -5.94 -15.32 14.24
CA ARG A 207 -6.29 -14.02 13.67
C ARG A 207 -5.02 -13.29 13.22
N SER A 208 -4.00 -13.25 14.05
CA SER A 208 -2.71 -12.64 13.73
C SER A 208 -2.00 -13.35 12.56
N ALA A 209 -2.08 -14.68 12.49
CA ALA A 209 -1.54 -15.44 11.36
C ALA A 209 -2.26 -15.10 10.04
N HIS A 210 -3.59 -15.00 10.05
CA HIS A 210 -4.38 -14.64 8.87
C HIS A 210 -4.10 -13.21 8.40
N GLU A 211 -4.07 -12.23 9.32
CA GLU A 211 -3.69 -10.84 9.03
C GLU A 211 -2.27 -10.75 8.48
N GLY A 212 -1.34 -11.50 9.07
CA GLY A 212 0.06 -11.55 8.65
C GLY A 212 0.22 -12.08 7.22
N VAL A 213 -0.50 -13.14 6.86
CA VAL A 213 -0.51 -13.72 5.51
C VAL A 213 -0.99 -12.70 4.48
N ILE A 214 -2.13 -12.05 4.73
CA ILE A 214 -2.70 -11.06 3.81
C ILE A 214 -1.75 -9.87 3.64
N GLY A 215 -1.22 -9.32 4.73
CA GLY A 215 -0.29 -8.19 4.70
C GLY A 215 0.98 -8.50 3.89
N GLN A 216 1.49 -9.72 4.00
CA GLN A 216 2.66 -10.15 3.25
C GLN A 216 2.39 -10.30 1.74
N ILE A 217 1.24 -10.86 1.35
CA ILE A 217 0.89 -10.97 -0.08
C ILE A 217 0.80 -9.58 -0.73
N LEU A 218 0.23 -8.61 -0.02
CA LEU A 218 0.15 -7.24 -0.51
C LEU A 218 1.53 -6.57 -0.60
N THR A 219 2.43 -6.84 0.35
CA THR A 219 3.82 -6.39 0.30
C THR A 219 4.58 -7.00 -0.88
N MET A 220 4.35 -8.29 -1.19
CA MET A 220 4.94 -8.95 -2.35
C MET A 220 4.52 -8.32 -3.68
N ASN A 221 3.32 -7.75 -3.77
CA ASN A 221 2.92 -7.00 -4.97
C ASN A 221 3.82 -5.77 -5.22
N LEU A 222 4.28 -5.09 -4.17
CA LEU A 222 5.26 -4.01 -4.31
C LEU A 222 6.61 -4.52 -4.80
N LEU A 223 7.10 -5.63 -4.25
CA LEU A 223 8.34 -6.29 -4.71
C LEU A 223 8.22 -6.74 -6.17
N ARG A 224 7.06 -7.24 -6.59
CA ARG A 224 6.79 -7.59 -7.99
C ARG A 224 6.92 -6.39 -8.92
N ILE A 225 6.35 -5.25 -8.55
CA ILE A 225 6.45 -4.01 -9.33
C ILE A 225 7.92 -3.58 -9.45
N GLN A 226 8.69 -3.66 -8.37
CA GLN A 226 10.11 -3.35 -8.39
C GLN A 226 10.90 -4.33 -9.28
N ALA A 227 10.65 -5.64 -9.16
CA ALA A 227 11.28 -6.66 -10.00
C ALA A 227 10.93 -6.51 -11.49
N PHE A 228 9.72 -6.07 -11.83
CA PHE A 228 9.31 -5.76 -13.20
C PHE A 228 10.21 -4.69 -13.85
N TRP A 229 10.61 -3.67 -13.08
CA TRP A 229 11.47 -2.59 -13.60
C TRP A 229 12.95 -2.96 -13.61
N SER A 230 13.41 -3.86 -12.72
CA SER A 230 14.82 -4.22 -12.60
C SER A 230 15.30 -5.31 -13.55
N HIS A 231 14.43 -6.26 -13.89
CA HIS A 231 14.84 -7.44 -14.65
C HIS A 231 13.88 -7.78 -15.78
N TYR A 232 14.41 -7.88 -17.00
CA TYR A 232 13.65 -8.29 -18.19
C TYR A 232 12.90 -9.61 -18.00
N ARG A 233 13.49 -10.56 -17.30
CA ARG A 233 12.88 -11.86 -16.98
C ARG A 233 11.53 -11.69 -16.26
N PHE A 234 11.48 -10.91 -15.17
CA PHE A 234 10.25 -10.69 -14.40
C PHE A 234 9.22 -9.85 -15.16
N ARG A 235 9.69 -9.00 -16.09
CA ARG A 235 8.79 -8.27 -17.01
C ARG A 235 8.03 -9.24 -17.90
N ARG A 236 8.71 -10.24 -18.51
CA ARG A 236 8.06 -11.29 -19.30
C ARG A 236 7.16 -12.20 -18.47
N GLN A 237 7.56 -12.52 -17.24
CA GLN A 237 6.82 -13.39 -16.33
C GLN A 237 5.77 -12.65 -15.47
N ASN A 238 5.48 -11.38 -15.75
CA ASN A 238 4.57 -10.57 -14.92
C ASN A 238 3.14 -11.15 -14.83
N ALA A 239 2.61 -11.72 -15.91
CA ALA A 239 1.31 -12.39 -15.90
C ALA A 239 1.30 -13.61 -14.97
N LEU A 240 2.38 -14.41 -14.99
CA LEU A 240 2.55 -15.58 -14.14
C LEU A 240 2.66 -15.17 -12.66
N LEU A 241 3.41 -14.10 -12.36
CA LEU A 241 3.54 -13.53 -11.03
C LEU A 241 2.18 -13.03 -10.49
N ASN A 242 1.39 -12.32 -11.31
CA ASN A 242 0.04 -11.91 -10.94
C ASN A 242 -0.84 -13.12 -10.64
N ALA A 243 -0.83 -14.13 -11.51
CA ALA A 243 -1.61 -15.35 -11.32
C ALA A 243 -1.22 -16.07 -10.01
N LEU A 244 0.08 -16.13 -9.69
CA LEU A 244 0.56 -16.72 -8.44
C LEU A 244 0.07 -15.95 -7.21
N LEU A 245 0.15 -14.62 -7.21
CA LEU A 245 -0.34 -13.79 -6.10
C LEU A 245 -1.86 -13.98 -5.88
N HIS A 246 -2.65 -14.01 -6.95
CA HIS A 246 -4.09 -14.31 -6.85
C HIS A 246 -4.36 -15.70 -6.30
N GLN A 247 -3.57 -16.70 -6.72
CA GLN A 247 -3.72 -18.08 -6.19
C GLN A 247 -3.36 -18.16 -4.71
N GLN A 248 -2.32 -17.46 -4.26
CA GLN A 248 -1.95 -17.40 -2.83
C GLN A 248 -3.04 -16.73 -1.99
N LEU A 249 -3.65 -15.64 -2.48
CA LEU A 249 -4.82 -15.03 -1.83
C LEU A 249 -5.99 -16.01 -1.76
N ARG A 250 -6.28 -16.71 -2.85
CA ARG A 250 -7.35 -17.71 -2.91
C ARG A 250 -7.10 -18.90 -1.99
N LEU A 251 -5.85 -19.36 -1.88
CA LEU A 251 -5.48 -20.41 -0.91
C LEU A 251 -5.83 -20.01 0.52
N THR A 252 -5.60 -18.75 0.90
CA THR A 252 -5.94 -18.24 2.22
C THR A 252 -7.44 -18.35 2.52
N SER A 253 -8.30 -17.99 1.54
CA SER A 253 -9.75 -18.11 1.69
C SER A 253 -10.22 -19.56 1.68
N VAL A 254 -9.56 -20.44 0.90
CA VAL A 254 -9.89 -21.88 0.87
C VAL A 254 -9.57 -22.55 2.21
N ILE A 255 -8.41 -22.23 2.81
CA ILE A 255 -8.03 -22.72 4.15
C ILE A 255 -9.05 -22.30 5.19
N SER A 256 -9.44 -21.01 5.17
CA SER A 256 -10.50 -20.51 6.06
C SER A 256 -11.83 -21.25 5.88
N SER A 257 -12.23 -21.53 4.64
CA SER A 257 -13.44 -22.28 4.32
C SER A 257 -13.41 -23.73 4.84
N LEU A 258 -12.30 -24.45 4.60
CA LEU A 258 -12.09 -25.82 5.10
C LEU A 258 -12.22 -25.90 6.62
N ARG A 259 -11.57 -24.97 7.32
CA ARG A 259 -11.65 -24.90 8.77
C ARG A 259 -13.07 -24.76 9.27
N ARG A 260 -13.88 -23.88 8.65
CA ARG A 260 -15.27 -23.67 9.06
C ARG A 260 -16.13 -24.89 8.84
N MET A 261 -15.89 -25.61 7.74
CA MET A 261 -16.56 -26.86 7.50
C MET A 261 -16.28 -27.85 8.62
N LEU A 262 -15.02 -28.00 9.02
CA LEU A 262 -14.63 -28.87 10.13
C LEU A 262 -15.28 -28.47 11.46
N LEU A 263 -15.33 -27.17 11.76
CA LEU A 263 -15.94 -26.67 12.99
C LEU A 263 -17.49 -26.80 13.05
N ASN A 264 -18.15 -26.76 11.89
CA ASN A 264 -19.60 -26.89 11.79
C ASN A 264 -20.05 -28.33 11.47
N TRP A 265 -19.10 -29.26 11.37
CA TRP A 265 -19.41 -30.66 11.11
C TRP A 265 -19.43 -31.45 12.41
N PRO A 266 -20.61 -31.95 12.88
CA PRO A 266 -20.73 -32.64 14.19
C PRO A 266 -19.86 -33.90 14.28
N THR A 267 -19.77 -34.64 13.18
CA THR A 267 -19.11 -35.96 13.13
C THR A 267 -18.20 -36.02 11.87
N PRO A 268 -17.04 -35.33 11.87
CA PRO A 268 -16.10 -35.46 10.76
C PRO A 268 -15.55 -36.90 10.72
N PRO A 269 -15.10 -37.41 9.55
CA PRO A 269 -14.52 -38.74 9.43
C PRO A 269 -13.35 -38.92 10.40
N GLU A 270 -13.28 -40.02 11.10
CA GLU A 270 -12.30 -40.28 12.18
C GLU A 270 -10.85 -40.10 11.72
N ASN A 271 -10.52 -40.49 10.51
CA ASN A 271 -9.19 -40.40 9.93
C ASN A 271 -8.86 -39.05 9.28
N SER A 272 -9.78 -38.07 9.34
CA SER A 272 -9.62 -36.80 8.61
C SER A 272 -8.38 -36.00 9.06
N ARG A 273 -8.07 -36.04 10.36
CA ARG A 273 -6.92 -35.34 10.93
C ARG A 273 -5.60 -35.95 10.46
N GLU A 274 -5.46 -37.25 10.58
CA GLU A 274 -4.26 -37.99 10.18
C GLU A 274 -3.97 -37.83 8.69
N VAL A 275 -5.01 -37.96 7.85
CA VAL A 275 -4.89 -37.80 6.40
C VAL A 275 -4.47 -36.38 6.03
N ILE A 276 -5.01 -35.36 6.71
CA ILE A 276 -4.61 -33.96 6.45
C ILE A 276 -3.18 -33.70 6.91
N GLU A 277 -2.74 -34.24 8.05
CA GLU A 277 -1.34 -34.12 8.51
C GLU A 277 -0.37 -34.77 7.51
N GLN A 278 -0.70 -35.97 7.02
CA GLN A 278 0.08 -36.65 5.95
C GLN A 278 0.05 -35.84 4.64
N LEU A 279 -1.08 -35.27 4.27
CA LEU A 279 -1.22 -34.41 3.09
C LEU A 279 -0.32 -33.18 3.18
N LEU A 280 -0.35 -32.48 4.31
CA LEU A 280 0.47 -31.28 4.51
C LEU A 280 1.98 -31.61 4.50
N ALA A 281 2.37 -32.75 5.07
CA ALA A 281 3.74 -33.24 5.01
C ALA A 281 4.19 -33.55 3.57
N GLU A 282 3.31 -34.12 2.74
CA GLU A 282 3.60 -34.37 1.33
C GLU A 282 3.69 -33.07 0.53
N LEU A 283 2.76 -32.14 0.72
CA LEU A 283 2.74 -30.84 0.05
C LEU A 283 3.94 -29.97 0.44
N ALA A 284 4.55 -30.19 1.60
CA ALA A 284 5.75 -29.48 2.03
C ALA A 284 7.02 -29.91 1.25
N LYS A 285 6.98 -31.03 0.56
CA LYS A 285 8.12 -31.49 -0.25
C LYS A 285 8.37 -30.57 -1.44
N PRO A 286 9.61 -30.35 -1.85
CA PRO A 286 9.94 -29.46 -2.98
C PRO A 286 9.30 -29.86 -4.31
N ARG A 287 8.97 -31.15 -4.47
CA ARG A 287 8.28 -31.70 -5.64
C ARG A 287 7.18 -32.66 -5.17
N ALA A 288 6.10 -32.08 -4.68
CA ALA A 288 4.92 -32.87 -4.36
C ALA A 288 4.30 -33.43 -5.66
N ASP A 289 4.07 -34.75 -5.67
CA ASP A 289 3.47 -35.41 -6.83
C ASP A 289 1.95 -35.42 -6.72
N SER A 290 1.29 -35.07 -7.83
CA SER A 290 -0.18 -35.03 -7.91
C SER A 290 -0.83 -36.42 -7.70
N TYR A 291 -0.17 -37.49 -8.10
CA TYR A 291 -0.64 -38.86 -7.91
C TYR A 291 -0.58 -39.25 -6.43
N THR A 292 0.56 -38.99 -5.77
CA THR A 292 0.72 -39.24 -4.34
C THR A 292 -0.26 -38.47 -3.50
N VAL A 293 -0.48 -37.18 -3.81
CA VAL A 293 -1.48 -36.32 -3.16
C VAL A 293 -2.88 -36.90 -3.34
N ALA A 294 -3.25 -37.31 -4.56
CA ALA A 294 -4.56 -37.92 -4.84
C ALA A 294 -4.77 -39.20 -4.04
N ARG A 295 -3.74 -40.04 -3.89
CA ARG A 295 -3.78 -41.28 -3.11
C ARG A 295 -3.94 -41.02 -1.62
N ILE A 296 -3.26 -39.99 -1.07
CA ILE A 296 -3.38 -39.64 0.35
C ILE A 296 -4.79 -39.17 0.69
N ILE A 297 -5.43 -38.39 -0.18
CA ILE A 297 -6.79 -37.88 0.08
C ILE A 297 -7.89 -38.88 -0.30
N ALA A 298 -7.59 -39.95 -1.01
CA ALA A 298 -8.56 -40.95 -1.47
C ALA A 298 -9.43 -41.53 -0.34
N PRO A 299 -8.89 -41.85 0.87
CA PRO A 299 -9.70 -42.37 1.98
C PRO A 299 -10.80 -41.41 2.46
N LEU A 300 -10.65 -40.09 2.22
CA LEU A 300 -11.65 -39.09 2.56
C LEU A 300 -12.70 -38.89 1.46
N ARG A 301 -12.69 -39.68 0.41
CA ARG A 301 -13.74 -39.64 -0.62
C ARG A 301 -15.04 -40.19 -0.02
N PRO A 302 -16.18 -39.48 -0.14
CA PRO A 302 -17.44 -39.93 0.35
C PRO A 302 -17.83 -41.25 -0.33
N GLN A 303 -18.18 -42.26 0.47
CA GLN A 303 -18.74 -43.54 -0.02
C GLN A 303 -20.22 -43.41 -0.36
N ASP A 304 -20.89 -42.56 0.40
CA ASP A 304 -22.28 -42.19 0.19
C ASP A 304 -22.37 -40.77 -0.35
N GLU A 305 -22.84 -40.61 -1.58
CA GLU A 305 -23.02 -39.30 -2.21
C GLU A 305 -24.18 -38.52 -1.59
N GLN A 306 -25.01 -39.14 -0.76
CA GLN A 306 -26.11 -38.47 -0.05
C GLN A 306 -25.60 -37.60 1.11
N ASP A 307 -24.42 -37.90 1.68
CA ASP A 307 -23.79 -37.03 2.68
C ASP A 307 -23.16 -35.78 2.01
N TYR A 308 -24.01 -34.78 1.81
CA TYR A 308 -23.61 -33.51 1.21
C TYR A 308 -22.50 -32.78 2.00
N ARG A 309 -22.37 -33.02 3.32
CA ARG A 309 -21.36 -32.41 4.18
C ARG A 309 -19.97 -32.98 3.85
N HIS A 310 -19.93 -34.29 3.76
CA HIS A 310 -18.71 -35.02 3.36
C HIS A 310 -18.31 -34.65 1.92
N LEU A 311 -19.28 -34.62 1.01
CA LEU A 311 -19.07 -34.22 -0.38
C LEU A 311 -18.51 -32.79 -0.49
N ALA A 312 -19.07 -31.83 0.25
CA ALA A 312 -18.61 -30.44 0.26
C ALA A 312 -17.17 -30.32 0.76
N PHE A 313 -16.85 -31.00 1.86
CA PHE A 313 -15.50 -30.99 2.42
C PHE A 313 -14.48 -31.63 1.46
N TRP A 314 -14.81 -32.79 0.89
CA TRP A 314 -14.00 -33.47 -0.10
C TRP A 314 -13.71 -32.60 -1.33
N GLN A 315 -14.73 -32.01 -1.92
CA GLN A 315 -14.59 -31.11 -3.07
C GLN A 315 -13.67 -29.92 -2.75
N ARG A 316 -13.81 -29.34 -1.56
CA ARG A 316 -12.99 -28.20 -1.13
C ARG A 316 -11.55 -28.57 -0.84
N LEU A 317 -11.33 -29.75 -0.21
CA LEU A 317 -9.98 -30.28 0.03
C LEU A 317 -9.27 -30.60 -1.29
N ARG A 318 -9.95 -31.25 -2.23
CA ARG A 318 -9.44 -31.52 -3.57
C ARG A 318 -9.07 -30.23 -4.30
N TYR A 319 -9.92 -29.21 -4.21
CA TYR A 319 -9.64 -27.88 -4.78
C TYR A 319 -8.41 -27.21 -4.14
N PHE A 320 -8.27 -27.31 -2.82
CA PHE A 320 -7.07 -26.84 -2.11
C PHE A 320 -5.81 -27.51 -2.65
N CYS A 321 -5.79 -28.84 -2.76
CA CYS A 321 -4.65 -29.58 -3.29
C CYS A 321 -4.30 -29.14 -4.72
N GLN A 322 -5.29 -29.05 -5.60
CA GLN A 322 -5.10 -28.64 -6.99
C GLN A 322 -4.54 -27.19 -7.07
N LEU A 323 -5.06 -26.30 -6.27
CA LEU A 323 -4.63 -24.90 -6.26
C LEU A 323 -3.20 -24.75 -5.72
N TYR A 324 -2.89 -25.51 -4.65
CA TYR A 324 -1.54 -25.51 -4.06
C TYR A 324 -0.50 -26.09 -5.04
N LEU A 325 -0.77 -27.23 -5.66
CA LEU A 325 0.11 -27.85 -6.66
C LEU A 325 0.31 -26.95 -7.89
N ARG A 326 -0.75 -26.26 -8.34
CA ARG A 326 -0.63 -25.25 -9.42
C ARG A 326 0.26 -24.09 -9.01
N SER A 327 0.10 -23.59 -7.79
CA SER A 327 0.92 -22.47 -7.30
C SER A 327 2.39 -22.89 -7.09
N SER A 328 2.66 -24.11 -6.62
CA SER A 328 4.01 -24.72 -6.54
C SER A 328 4.65 -24.81 -7.93
N ARG A 329 3.92 -25.32 -8.92
CA ARG A 329 4.41 -25.39 -10.31
C ARG A 329 4.69 -24.01 -10.89
N GLN A 330 3.84 -23.03 -10.65
CA GLN A 330 4.08 -21.65 -11.11
C GLN A 330 5.31 -21.05 -10.44
N LEU A 331 5.48 -21.25 -9.12
CA LEU A 331 6.66 -20.81 -8.40
C LEU A 331 7.95 -21.42 -8.97
N TYR A 332 7.94 -22.72 -9.28
CA TYR A 332 9.05 -23.40 -9.94
C TYR A 332 9.35 -22.81 -11.34
N LEU A 333 8.32 -22.53 -12.14
CA LEU A 333 8.49 -21.91 -13.47
C LEU A 333 9.06 -20.48 -13.37
N ILE A 334 8.67 -19.73 -12.35
CA ILE A 334 9.23 -18.41 -12.06
C ILE A 334 10.69 -18.54 -11.65
N GLU A 335 11.01 -19.52 -10.80
CA GLU A 335 12.38 -19.77 -10.33
C GLU A 335 13.32 -20.25 -11.44
N SER A 336 12.87 -21.17 -12.29
CA SER A 336 13.66 -21.71 -13.41
C SER A 336 13.84 -20.70 -14.56
N GLY A 337 13.02 -19.64 -14.62
CA GLY A 337 13.07 -18.68 -15.71
C GLY A 337 12.48 -19.19 -17.02
N ALA A 338 11.64 -20.22 -16.97
CA ALA A 338 11.02 -20.81 -18.15
C ALA A 338 10.28 -19.76 -19.00
N PRO A 339 10.34 -19.83 -20.34
CA PRO A 339 9.65 -18.91 -21.24
C PRO A 339 8.13 -19.09 -21.10
N VAL A 340 7.43 -17.96 -20.92
CA VAL A 340 5.97 -17.93 -20.69
C VAL A 340 5.17 -18.24 -21.95
N ASP A 341 5.80 -18.14 -23.13
CA ASP A 341 5.14 -18.30 -24.45
C ASP A 341 4.53 -19.69 -24.68
N GLN A 342 4.94 -20.68 -23.88
CA GLN A 342 4.41 -22.06 -23.94
C GLN A 342 3.28 -22.31 -22.91
N ILE A 343 2.92 -21.32 -22.11
CA ILE A 343 1.93 -21.47 -21.03
C ILE A 343 0.70 -20.64 -21.39
N HIS A 344 -0.42 -21.31 -21.67
CA HIS A 344 -1.73 -20.66 -21.86
C HIS A 344 -2.22 -20.09 -20.50
N ILE A 345 -1.65 -18.95 -20.09
CA ILE A 345 -2.10 -18.24 -18.90
C ILE A 345 -3.19 -17.26 -19.32
N ARG A 346 -4.41 -17.46 -18.83
CA ARG A 346 -5.42 -16.41 -18.89
C ARG A 346 -4.81 -15.15 -18.29
N ARG A 347 -4.82 -14.02 -19.03
CA ARG A 347 -4.33 -12.74 -18.54
C ARG A 347 -5.14 -12.37 -17.28
N THR A 348 -4.57 -12.65 -16.11
CA THR A 348 -5.14 -12.17 -14.85
C THR A 348 -4.85 -10.68 -14.73
N PRO A 349 -5.86 -9.85 -14.47
CA PRO A 349 -5.63 -8.44 -14.18
C PRO A 349 -4.70 -8.29 -12.96
N GLY A 350 -4.03 -7.16 -12.86
CA GLY A 350 -3.28 -6.83 -11.64
C GLY A 350 -4.21 -6.78 -10.43
N LEU A 351 -3.66 -6.82 -9.21
CA LEU A 351 -4.45 -6.69 -8.00
C LEU A 351 -5.23 -5.36 -8.03
N ALA A 352 -6.55 -5.46 -8.07
CA ALA A 352 -7.45 -4.31 -8.07
C ALA A 352 -7.35 -3.57 -6.72
N ARG A 353 -7.42 -2.25 -6.77
CA ARG A 353 -7.36 -1.39 -5.60
C ARG A 353 -8.57 -0.46 -5.57
N HIS A 354 -9.22 -0.40 -4.44
CA HIS A 354 -10.29 0.57 -4.23
C HIS A 354 -9.71 1.98 -4.04
N THR A 355 -10.24 2.97 -4.74
CA THR A 355 -9.93 4.39 -4.57
C THR A 355 -11.13 5.09 -3.96
N ASP A 356 -10.94 5.73 -2.80
CA ASP A 356 -11.98 6.57 -2.19
C ASP A 356 -11.98 7.95 -2.87
N ASN A 357 -12.84 8.11 -3.89
CA ASN A 357 -12.97 9.36 -4.64
C ASN A 357 -13.30 10.56 -3.74
N ALA A 358 -14.08 10.35 -2.68
CA ALA A 358 -14.42 11.42 -1.76
C ALA A 358 -13.18 11.91 -0.99
N GLU A 359 -12.33 10.98 -0.51
CA GLU A 359 -11.08 11.36 0.16
C GLU A 359 -10.10 12.02 -0.80
N ALA A 360 -10.03 11.57 -2.04
CA ALA A 360 -9.20 12.19 -3.06
C ALA A 360 -9.63 13.64 -3.34
N ILE A 361 -10.94 13.89 -3.55
CA ILE A 361 -11.49 15.24 -3.77
C ILE A 361 -11.20 16.13 -2.56
N TRP A 362 -11.47 15.66 -1.35
CA TRP A 362 -11.22 16.43 -0.13
C TRP A 362 -9.73 16.76 0.05
N SER A 363 -8.83 15.87 -0.37
CA SER A 363 -7.40 16.13 -0.34
C SER A 363 -7.01 17.29 -1.27
N GLY A 364 -7.59 17.34 -2.47
CA GLY A 364 -7.41 18.45 -3.41
C GLY A 364 -7.98 19.77 -2.87
N VAL A 365 -9.22 19.77 -2.38
CA VAL A 365 -9.88 20.93 -1.79
C VAL A 365 -9.11 21.47 -0.59
N ARG A 366 -8.68 20.60 0.31
CA ARG A 366 -7.87 21.00 1.46
C ARG A 366 -6.58 21.68 1.04
N THR A 367 -5.86 21.14 0.06
CA THR A 367 -4.63 21.75 -0.47
C THR A 367 -4.92 23.11 -1.07
N PHE A 368 -5.96 23.22 -1.90
CA PHE A 368 -6.40 24.49 -2.47
C PHE A 368 -6.68 25.55 -1.39
N CYS A 369 -7.52 25.22 -0.41
CA CYS A 369 -7.87 26.14 0.68
C CYS A 369 -6.65 26.54 1.51
N THR A 370 -5.75 25.58 1.82
CA THR A 370 -4.55 25.85 2.60
C THR A 370 -3.64 26.86 1.90
N LEU A 371 -3.37 26.65 0.61
CA LEU A 371 -2.53 27.56 -0.17
C LEU A 371 -3.18 28.91 -0.38
N THR A 372 -4.49 28.95 -0.61
CA THR A 372 -5.23 30.21 -0.72
C THR A 372 -5.16 31.04 0.57
N VAL A 373 -5.30 30.42 1.75
CA VAL A 373 -5.21 31.12 3.04
C VAL A 373 -3.81 31.68 3.26
N ILE A 374 -2.77 30.88 3.05
CA ILE A 374 -1.37 31.33 3.21
C ILE A 374 -1.05 32.44 2.21
N GLY A 375 -1.47 32.27 0.95
CA GLY A 375 -1.21 33.24 -0.10
C GLY A 375 -1.95 34.55 0.11
N ALA A 376 -3.24 34.52 0.51
CA ALA A 376 -4.01 35.68 0.85
C ALA A 376 -3.38 36.48 2.01
N TRP A 377 -2.90 35.76 3.04
CA TRP A 377 -2.13 36.38 4.12
C TRP A 377 -0.80 36.96 3.62
N SER A 378 -0.06 36.23 2.81
CA SER A 378 1.23 36.71 2.25
C SER A 378 1.06 37.97 1.40
N ILE A 379 0.01 38.04 0.56
CA ILE A 379 -0.30 39.23 -0.27
C ILE A 379 -0.78 40.38 0.62
N GLY A 380 -1.72 40.13 1.53
CA GLY A 380 -2.30 41.16 2.38
C GLY A 380 -1.31 41.78 3.38
N ALA A 381 -0.39 40.97 3.91
CA ALA A 381 0.66 41.42 4.83
C ALA A 381 1.95 41.87 4.13
N GLN A 382 2.01 41.80 2.80
CA GLN A 382 3.24 42.03 2.02
C GLN A 382 4.43 41.24 2.59
N TRP A 383 4.18 39.98 2.94
CA TRP A 383 5.15 39.12 3.62
C TRP A 383 6.23 38.64 2.65
N GLU A 384 7.42 39.19 2.74
CA GLU A 384 8.54 38.90 1.84
C GLU A 384 8.95 37.41 1.81
N SER A 385 8.96 36.74 2.97
CA SER A 385 9.24 35.29 3.07
C SER A 385 8.01 34.39 2.81
N GLY A 386 6.86 34.94 2.42
CA GLY A 386 5.63 34.21 2.12
C GLY A 386 5.79 33.10 1.08
N PRO A 387 6.57 33.29 -0.01
CA PRO A 387 6.87 32.23 -0.98
C PRO A 387 7.47 30.96 -0.37
N GLY A 388 8.34 31.09 0.62
CA GLY A 388 8.90 29.96 1.37
C GLY A 388 7.84 29.18 2.15
N ALA A 389 6.91 29.89 2.78
CA ALA A 389 5.76 29.28 3.48
C ALA A 389 4.82 28.54 2.50
N LEU A 390 4.49 29.16 1.36
CA LEU A 390 3.65 28.56 0.31
C LEU A 390 4.29 27.28 -0.26
N THR A 391 5.58 27.34 -0.55
CA THR A 391 6.33 26.21 -1.12
C THR A 391 6.31 25.03 -0.17
N LEU A 392 6.64 25.21 1.11
CA LEU A 392 6.71 24.10 2.05
C LEU A 392 5.31 23.62 2.47
N ALA A 393 4.30 24.50 2.47
CA ALA A 393 2.90 24.11 2.63
C ALA A 393 2.43 23.24 1.46
N ALA A 394 2.75 23.60 0.21
CA ALA A 394 2.44 22.81 -0.97
C ALA A 394 3.09 21.42 -0.90
N ILE A 395 4.40 21.36 -0.61
CA ILE A 395 5.14 20.10 -0.43
C ILE A 395 4.45 19.25 0.64
N SER A 396 4.15 19.82 1.81
CA SER A 396 3.56 19.07 2.92
C SER A 396 2.13 18.60 2.61
N CYS A 397 1.27 19.43 2.03
CA CYS A 397 -0.08 19.05 1.64
C CYS A 397 -0.08 17.89 0.64
N VAL A 398 0.75 17.97 -0.40
CA VAL A 398 0.83 16.94 -1.45
C VAL A 398 1.44 15.63 -0.91
N LEU A 399 2.56 15.69 -0.18
CA LEU A 399 3.26 14.51 0.34
C LEU A 399 2.41 13.74 1.35
N TYR A 400 1.72 14.42 2.24
CA TYR A 400 0.98 13.79 3.33
C TYR A 400 -0.47 13.47 3.00
N SER A 401 -0.96 13.84 1.81
CA SER A 401 -2.31 13.49 1.34
C SER A 401 -2.55 11.98 1.23
N ILE A 402 -1.51 11.21 0.87
CA ILE A 402 -1.58 9.76 0.67
C ILE A 402 -1.10 8.93 1.87
N VAL A 403 -0.64 9.59 2.93
CA VAL A 403 -0.15 8.90 4.14
C VAL A 403 -1.32 8.48 5.02
N ALA A 404 -1.29 7.25 5.53
CA ALA A 404 -2.38 6.70 6.35
C ALA A 404 -2.66 7.52 7.62
N THR A 405 -1.63 8.12 8.24
CA THR A 405 -1.74 8.94 9.45
C THR A 405 -1.14 10.33 9.24
N PRO A 406 -1.76 11.19 8.40
CA PRO A 406 -1.17 12.45 7.97
C PRO A 406 -0.90 13.39 9.15
N PHE A 407 -1.82 13.50 10.09
CA PHE A 407 -1.70 14.36 11.26
C PHE A 407 -0.49 14.03 12.13
N LYS A 408 -0.28 12.73 12.46
CA LYS A 408 0.89 12.28 13.23
C LYS A 408 2.20 12.54 12.48
N SER A 409 2.19 12.28 11.17
CA SER A 409 3.36 12.47 10.32
C SER A 409 3.73 13.94 10.16
N LEU A 410 2.74 14.84 10.04
CA LEU A 410 2.96 16.30 10.01
C LEU A 410 3.43 16.83 11.37
N THR A 411 2.92 16.29 12.49
CA THR A 411 3.43 16.63 13.83
C THR A 411 4.89 16.25 13.98
N LEU A 412 5.28 15.08 13.46
CA LEU A 412 6.68 14.66 13.44
C LEU A 412 7.51 15.60 12.55
N LEU A 413 7.01 15.94 11.35
CA LEU A 413 7.68 16.88 10.44
C LEU A 413 7.92 18.22 11.13
N MET A 414 6.89 18.82 11.71
CA MET A 414 7.01 20.14 12.37
C MET A 414 8.09 20.13 13.46
N ARG A 415 8.10 19.10 14.32
CA ARG A 415 9.14 18.94 15.35
C ARG A 415 10.53 18.79 14.74
N THR A 416 10.62 18.01 13.65
CA THR A 416 11.88 17.78 12.94
C THR A 416 12.40 19.07 12.33
N LEU A 417 11.53 19.90 11.73
CA LEU A 417 11.94 21.16 11.08
C LEU A 417 12.40 22.21 12.08
N VAL A 418 11.76 22.30 13.26
CA VAL A 418 12.23 23.17 14.34
C VAL A 418 13.64 22.79 14.80
N LEU A 419 13.88 21.50 15.05
CA LEU A 419 15.22 21.01 15.41
C LEU A 419 16.24 21.23 14.28
N LEU A 420 15.80 21.02 13.03
CA LEU A 420 16.63 21.19 11.85
C LEU A 420 17.01 22.67 11.63
N SER A 421 16.09 23.60 11.89
CA SER A 421 16.37 25.05 11.80
C SER A 421 17.47 25.46 12.78
N LEU A 422 17.41 25.01 14.03
CA LEU A 422 18.45 25.26 15.03
C LEU A 422 19.81 24.63 14.63
N PHE A 423 19.77 23.39 14.16
CA PHE A 423 20.97 22.71 13.68
C PHE A 423 21.58 23.43 12.45
N SER A 424 20.74 23.82 11.51
CA SER A 424 21.15 24.50 10.28
C SER A 424 21.75 25.89 10.55
N PHE A 425 21.26 26.58 11.57
CA PHE A 425 21.88 27.83 12.05
C PHE A 425 23.32 27.60 12.47
N VAL A 426 23.57 26.60 13.33
CA VAL A 426 24.92 26.29 13.79
C VAL A 426 25.84 25.87 12.63
N VAL A 427 25.31 25.08 11.68
CA VAL A 427 26.08 24.66 10.51
C VAL A 427 26.40 25.85 9.60
N LYS A 428 25.42 26.69 9.26
CA LYS A 428 25.58 27.78 8.31
C LYS A 428 26.52 28.87 8.86
N PHE A 429 26.22 29.38 10.05
CA PHE A 429 26.94 30.52 10.62
C PHE A 429 28.16 30.13 11.50
N GLY A 430 28.16 28.90 12.04
CA GLY A 430 29.31 28.42 12.84
C GLY A 430 30.35 27.68 12.02
N LEU A 431 29.94 26.84 11.08
CA LEU A 431 30.85 25.97 10.34
C LEU A 431 31.12 26.45 8.92
N MET A 432 30.09 26.74 8.11
CA MET A 432 30.23 27.05 6.70
C MET A 432 31.00 28.35 6.45
N VAL A 433 30.90 29.32 7.36
CA VAL A 433 31.68 30.57 7.30
C VAL A 433 33.20 30.32 7.34
N GLN A 434 33.63 29.20 7.94
CA GLN A 434 35.04 28.82 8.06
C GLN A 434 35.50 27.93 6.91
N ILE A 435 34.59 27.45 6.07
CA ILE A 435 34.85 26.54 4.95
C ILE A 435 35.12 27.37 3.70
N THR A 436 36.29 27.21 3.09
CA THR A 436 36.69 27.89 1.85
C THR A 436 36.46 27.02 0.62
N ASP A 437 36.54 25.69 0.78
CA ASP A 437 36.55 24.76 -0.33
C ASP A 437 35.42 23.74 -0.22
N LEU A 438 34.85 23.36 -1.36
CA LEU A 438 33.77 22.36 -1.44
C LEU A 438 34.16 21.01 -0.80
N TRP A 439 35.43 20.58 -0.92
CA TRP A 439 35.87 19.30 -0.35
C TRP A 439 35.82 19.29 1.18
N GLN A 440 36.06 20.41 1.85
CA GLN A 440 35.92 20.53 3.31
C GLN A 440 34.49 20.41 3.74
N PHE A 441 33.57 21.00 2.97
CA PHE A 441 32.12 20.86 3.22
C PHE A 441 31.67 19.42 3.02
N LEU A 442 32.12 18.75 1.97
CA LEU A 442 31.82 17.34 1.75
C LEU A 442 32.38 16.43 2.85
N LEU A 443 33.60 16.75 3.37
CA LEU A 443 34.20 16.01 4.47
C LEU A 443 33.33 16.08 5.76
N PHE A 444 32.66 17.21 5.99
CA PHE A 444 31.68 17.34 7.08
C PHE A 444 30.39 16.62 6.81
N LEU A 445 29.81 16.79 5.61
CA LEU A 445 28.50 16.18 5.26
C LEU A 445 28.57 14.67 5.18
N PHE A 446 29.65 14.10 4.72
CA PHE A 446 29.78 12.67 4.47
C PHE A 446 29.55 11.82 5.74
N PRO A 447 30.29 11.98 6.85
CA PRO A 447 30.08 11.21 8.08
C PRO A 447 28.68 11.48 8.69
N LEU A 448 28.18 12.70 8.55
CA LEU A 448 26.87 13.09 9.04
C LEU A 448 25.77 12.29 8.31
N PHE A 449 25.77 12.27 6.97
CA PHE A 449 24.78 11.52 6.20
C PHE A 449 24.91 10.01 6.36
N VAL A 450 26.16 9.48 6.41
CA VAL A 450 26.37 8.04 6.70
C VAL A 450 25.72 7.68 8.04
N THR A 451 25.94 8.48 9.08
CA THR A 451 25.36 8.24 10.40
C THR A 451 23.83 8.29 10.36
N MET A 452 23.25 9.30 9.70
CA MET A 452 21.80 9.42 9.55
C MET A 452 21.20 8.25 8.77
N GLN A 453 21.84 7.78 7.70
CA GLN A 453 21.40 6.62 6.92
C GLN A 453 21.45 5.33 7.74
N LEU A 454 22.50 5.13 8.55
CA LEU A 454 22.60 3.98 9.44
C LEU A 454 21.54 4.02 10.54
N LEU A 455 21.31 5.17 11.17
CA LEU A 455 20.26 5.35 12.19
C LEU A 455 18.86 5.11 11.62
N LYS A 456 18.58 5.56 10.39
CA LYS A 456 17.34 5.28 9.68
C LYS A 456 17.07 3.78 9.53
N LEU A 457 18.11 2.98 9.26
CA LEU A 457 18.00 1.54 9.08
C LEU A 457 17.93 0.76 10.40
N GLN A 458 18.63 1.22 11.44
CA GLN A 458 18.72 0.55 12.73
C GLN A 458 17.57 0.89 13.67
N MET A 459 16.92 2.05 13.49
CA MET A 459 15.82 2.54 14.30
C MET A 459 14.52 2.65 13.50
N PRO A 460 13.80 1.55 13.19
CA PRO A 460 12.60 1.59 12.35
C PRO A 460 11.51 2.53 12.89
N LYS A 461 11.40 2.67 14.21
CA LYS A 461 10.45 3.58 14.87
C LYS A 461 10.73 5.06 14.59
N LEU A 462 12.00 5.41 14.33
CA LEU A 462 12.47 6.77 14.03
C LEU A 462 12.91 6.95 12.58
N ALA A 463 12.69 5.94 11.72
CA ALA A 463 13.10 5.99 10.33
C ALA A 463 12.50 7.18 9.56
N GLY A 464 11.26 7.57 9.91
CA GLY A 464 10.59 8.76 9.37
C GLY A 464 11.34 10.05 9.72
N LEU A 465 11.77 10.20 10.98
CA LEU A 465 12.54 11.36 11.44
C LEU A 465 13.85 11.48 10.69
N TRP A 466 14.65 10.40 10.66
CA TRP A 466 15.95 10.42 9.95
C TRP A 466 15.78 10.65 8.45
N GLY A 467 14.72 10.10 7.86
CA GLY A 467 14.39 10.34 6.45
C GLY A 467 14.06 11.81 6.16
N GLN A 468 13.30 12.46 7.03
CA GLN A 468 12.97 13.89 6.90
C GLN A 468 14.21 14.77 7.09
N LEU A 469 15.05 14.49 8.09
CA LEU A 469 16.30 15.22 8.31
C LEU A 469 17.19 15.17 7.06
N ILE A 470 17.38 13.99 6.46
CA ILE A 470 18.21 13.82 5.26
C ILE A 470 17.65 14.65 4.07
N VAL A 471 16.33 14.63 3.89
CA VAL A 471 15.69 15.29 2.74
C VAL A 471 15.66 16.82 2.88
N PHE A 472 15.35 17.34 4.07
CA PHE A 472 15.15 18.77 4.27
C PHE A 472 16.42 19.53 4.70
N MET A 473 17.50 18.83 5.06
CA MET A 473 18.75 19.45 5.54
C MET A 473 19.30 20.48 4.56
N GLY A 474 19.39 20.15 3.27
CA GLY A 474 19.93 21.06 2.25
C GLY A 474 19.14 22.36 2.13
N SER A 475 17.80 22.26 2.15
CA SER A 475 16.90 23.42 2.05
C SER A 475 16.93 24.31 3.29
N PHE A 476 17.17 23.75 4.48
CA PHE A 476 17.23 24.52 5.73
C PHE A 476 18.59 25.17 5.97
N ILE A 477 19.68 24.54 5.54
CA ILE A 477 21.02 25.16 5.51
C ILE A 477 21.07 26.24 4.43
N ALA A 478 20.21 26.15 3.41
CA ALA A 478 20.18 27.00 2.21
C ALA A 478 21.58 27.08 1.55
N VAL A 479 21.99 25.90 1.03
CA VAL A 479 23.25 25.73 0.31
C VAL A 479 23.09 26.27 -1.11
N THR A 480 23.42 27.54 -1.33
CA THR A 480 23.29 28.23 -2.62
C THR A 480 24.67 28.39 -3.31
N ASN A 481 24.67 28.69 -4.59
CA ASN A 481 25.86 29.00 -5.36
C ASN A 481 25.68 30.35 -6.10
N PRO A 482 26.34 31.45 -5.68
CA PRO A 482 27.29 31.55 -4.57
C PRO A 482 26.64 31.46 -3.19
N PRO A 483 27.38 31.11 -2.10
CA PRO A 483 26.86 31.05 -0.76
C PRO A 483 26.52 32.44 -0.22
N VAL A 484 25.28 32.57 0.33
CA VAL A 484 24.78 33.83 0.92
C VAL A 484 24.66 33.66 2.43
N TYR A 485 25.24 34.63 3.18
CA TYR A 485 25.28 34.63 4.65
C TYR A 485 24.49 35.79 5.23
N ASP A 486 23.21 35.93 4.85
CA ASP A 486 22.32 36.88 5.50
C ASP A 486 21.57 36.19 6.65
N PHE A 487 21.70 36.72 7.86
CA PHE A 487 21.11 36.20 9.07
C PHE A 487 19.58 36.44 9.10
N ALA A 488 19.16 37.65 8.68
CA ALA A 488 17.75 38.01 8.74
C ALA A 488 16.95 37.17 7.73
N ASP A 489 17.44 37.07 6.51
CA ASP A 489 16.81 36.26 5.47
C ASP A 489 16.77 34.78 5.85
N PHE A 490 17.86 34.25 6.40
CA PHE A 490 17.91 32.86 6.89
C PHE A 490 16.87 32.58 7.96
N LEU A 491 16.72 33.48 8.94
CA LEU A 491 15.78 33.28 10.06
C LEU A 491 14.34 33.42 9.56
N ASN A 492 14.07 34.44 8.75
CA ASN A 492 12.75 34.71 8.19
C ASN A 492 12.30 33.57 7.28
N ASP A 493 13.15 33.09 6.37
CA ASP A 493 12.81 32.03 5.43
C ASP A 493 12.58 30.68 6.14
N ASN A 494 13.45 30.30 7.09
CA ASN A 494 13.24 29.08 7.86
C ASN A 494 12.00 29.16 8.77
N THR A 495 11.71 30.32 9.34
CA THR A 495 10.49 30.55 10.12
C THR A 495 9.27 30.46 9.22
N ALA A 496 9.30 31.08 8.03
CA ALA A 496 8.22 31.01 7.06
C ALA A 496 7.91 29.57 6.63
N LYS A 497 8.96 28.78 6.36
CA LYS A 497 8.81 27.33 6.05
C LYS A 497 8.10 26.57 7.18
N ILE A 498 8.48 26.82 8.43
CA ILE A 498 7.85 26.19 9.61
C ILE A 498 6.37 26.63 9.74
N VAL A 499 6.09 27.93 9.55
CA VAL A 499 4.73 28.48 9.57
C VAL A 499 3.86 27.83 8.47
N GLY A 500 4.39 27.68 7.26
CA GLY A 500 3.69 26.98 6.17
C GLY A 500 3.29 25.55 6.53
N VAL A 501 4.19 24.81 7.17
CA VAL A 501 3.87 23.44 7.67
C VAL A 501 2.89 23.48 8.82
N ALA A 502 2.96 24.47 9.72
CA ALA A 502 2.04 24.62 10.85
C ALA A 502 0.61 24.90 10.37
N ILE A 503 0.44 25.77 9.35
CA ILE A 503 -0.88 26.02 8.75
C ILE A 503 -1.37 24.75 8.01
N SER A 504 -0.51 24.04 7.31
CA SER A 504 -0.86 22.76 6.70
C SER A 504 -1.31 21.73 7.75
N TRP A 505 -0.60 21.63 8.87
CA TRP A 505 -0.95 20.76 10.00
C TRP A 505 -2.33 21.14 10.56
N LEU A 506 -2.61 22.44 10.73
CA LEU A 506 -3.91 22.95 11.17
C LEU A 506 -5.01 22.61 10.16
N ALA A 507 -4.74 22.79 8.86
CA ALA A 507 -5.68 22.40 7.80
C ALA A 507 -6.00 20.89 7.82
N PHE A 508 -5.02 20.04 8.06
CA PHE A 508 -5.26 18.60 8.24
C PHE A 508 -6.01 18.28 9.54
N ALA A 509 -5.96 19.13 10.55
CA ALA A 509 -6.73 18.97 11.78
C ALA A 509 -8.20 19.38 11.60
N ILE A 510 -8.44 20.51 10.93
CA ILE A 510 -9.78 21.13 10.77
C ILE A 510 -10.51 20.53 9.56
N LEU A 511 -9.87 20.53 8.38
CA LEU A 511 -10.47 20.08 7.13
C LEU A 511 -10.30 18.55 6.97
N ARG A 512 -10.79 17.79 7.94
CA ARG A 512 -10.78 16.32 7.88
C ARG A 512 -11.99 15.83 7.08
N PRO A 513 -11.82 14.90 6.15
CA PRO A 513 -12.93 14.28 5.42
C PRO A 513 -13.79 13.35 6.29
N GLY A 514 -13.63 13.39 7.58
CA GLY A 514 -14.28 12.57 8.60
C GLY A 514 -13.28 11.90 9.54
N SER A 515 -13.78 11.47 10.71
CA SER A 515 -12.99 10.66 11.66
C SER A 515 -12.57 9.33 11.03
N ASP A 516 -11.60 8.63 11.63
CA ASP A 516 -11.21 7.30 11.20
C ASP A 516 -12.41 6.34 11.12
N ALA A 517 -13.42 6.54 11.98
CA ALA A 517 -14.69 5.82 11.93
C ALA A 517 -15.49 6.11 10.64
N VAL A 518 -15.51 7.35 10.15
CA VAL A 518 -16.20 7.71 8.89
C VAL A 518 -15.49 7.06 7.69
N LYS A 519 -14.15 7.07 7.67
CA LYS A 519 -13.37 6.39 6.62
C LYS A 519 -13.63 4.89 6.64
N SER A 520 -13.58 4.29 7.81
CA SER A 520 -13.87 2.87 7.99
C SER A 520 -15.27 2.50 7.52
N ARG A 521 -16.28 3.32 7.83
CA ARG A 521 -17.67 3.14 7.36
C ARG A 521 -17.77 3.22 5.83
N ARG A 522 -17.02 4.12 5.17
CA ARG A 522 -16.97 4.20 3.70
C ARG A 522 -16.40 2.92 3.08
N HIS A 523 -15.28 2.41 3.61
CA HIS A 523 -14.70 1.16 3.14
C HIS A 523 -15.64 -0.03 3.32
N ILE A 524 -16.34 -0.10 4.45
CA ILE A 524 -17.32 -1.15 4.72
C ILE A 524 -18.52 -1.04 3.77
N ARG A 525 -19.02 0.20 3.52
CA ARG A 525 -20.10 0.40 2.54
C ARG A 525 -19.68 0.04 1.12
N ALA A 526 -18.45 0.39 0.73
CA ALA A 526 -17.91 0.04 -0.57
C ALA A 526 -17.83 -1.48 -0.73
N LEU A 527 -17.20 -2.18 0.21
CA LEU A 527 -17.11 -3.64 0.20
C LEU A 527 -18.48 -4.32 0.13
N ARG A 528 -19.44 -3.80 0.87
CA ARG A 528 -20.82 -4.31 0.83
C ARG A 528 -21.47 -4.06 -0.52
N ARG A 529 -21.32 -2.88 -1.12
CA ARG A 529 -21.83 -2.55 -2.45
C ARG A 529 -21.24 -3.48 -3.50
N ASP A 530 -19.92 -3.67 -3.46
CA ASP A 530 -19.21 -4.55 -4.38
C ASP A 530 -19.69 -6.01 -4.23
N PHE A 531 -19.96 -6.45 -2.99
CA PHE A 531 -20.53 -7.78 -2.77
C PHE A 531 -21.99 -7.91 -3.28
N VAL A 532 -22.84 -6.91 -3.07
CA VAL A 532 -24.21 -6.90 -3.60
C VAL A 532 -24.19 -6.90 -5.13
N ASP A 533 -23.23 -6.19 -5.75
CA ASP A 533 -22.99 -6.27 -7.18
C ASP A 533 -22.66 -7.71 -7.62
N GLN A 534 -21.85 -8.44 -6.84
CA GLN A 534 -21.58 -9.86 -7.08
C GLN A 534 -22.85 -10.74 -7.04
N LEU A 535 -23.92 -10.30 -6.39
CA LEU A 535 -25.22 -11.01 -6.37
C LEU A 535 -26.11 -10.66 -7.58
N SER A 536 -25.73 -9.71 -8.42
CA SER A 536 -26.44 -9.34 -9.64
C SER A 536 -26.22 -10.38 -10.76
N ARG A 537 -27.06 -10.42 -11.77
CA ARG A 537 -26.89 -11.34 -12.93
C ARG A 537 -25.62 -11.04 -13.71
N HIS A 538 -25.25 -9.78 -13.83
CA HIS A 538 -24.07 -9.31 -14.54
C HIS A 538 -23.22 -8.45 -13.59
N PRO A 539 -22.30 -9.05 -12.82
CA PRO A 539 -21.47 -8.31 -11.92
C PRO A 539 -20.47 -7.44 -12.68
N SER A 540 -20.23 -6.23 -12.18
CA SER A 540 -19.26 -5.30 -12.76
C SER A 540 -17.82 -5.77 -12.59
N HIS A 541 -17.54 -6.55 -11.54
CA HIS A 541 -16.22 -7.09 -11.23
C HIS A 541 -16.18 -8.60 -11.39
N SER A 542 -15.07 -9.09 -11.95
CA SER A 542 -14.77 -10.53 -11.96
C SER A 542 -14.53 -11.06 -10.53
N GLU A 543 -14.61 -12.38 -10.35
CA GLU A 543 -14.32 -13.03 -9.07
C GLU A 543 -12.95 -12.64 -8.50
N SER A 544 -11.91 -12.64 -9.34
CA SER A 544 -10.55 -12.29 -8.93
C SER A 544 -10.36 -10.81 -8.61
N GLU A 545 -11.12 -9.92 -9.27
CA GLU A 545 -11.12 -8.49 -8.96
C GLU A 545 -11.81 -8.23 -7.63
N PHE A 546 -12.98 -8.82 -7.39
CA PHE A 546 -13.67 -8.71 -6.10
C PHE A 546 -12.82 -9.26 -4.95
N GLU A 547 -12.15 -10.39 -5.16
CA GLU A 547 -11.23 -10.98 -4.19
C GLU A 547 -10.10 -10.00 -3.84
N SER A 548 -9.46 -9.40 -4.84
CA SER A 548 -8.37 -8.44 -4.62
C SER A 548 -8.84 -7.13 -3.97
N LEU A 549 -10.03 -6.62 -4.34
CA LEU A 549 -10.65 -5.46 -3.70
C LEU A 549 -10.94 -5.71 -2.22
N THR A 550 -11.50 -6.88 -1.89
CA THR A 550 -11.77 -7.27 -0.51
C THR A 550 -10.50 -7.31 0.33
N TYR A 551 -9.45 -7.94 -0.18
CA TYR A 551 -8.16 -7.96 0.52
C TYR A 551 -7.53 -6.57 0.65
N HIS A 552 -7.73 -5.70 -0.34
CA HIS A 552 -7.30 -4.31 -0.22
C HIS A 552 -8.04 -3.59 0.91
N HIS A 553 -9.36 -3.72 1.02
CA HIS A 553 -10.14 -3.17 2.13
C HIS A 553 -9.69 -3.72 3.49
N VAL A 554 -9.42 -5.03 3.58
CA VAL A 554 -8.88 -5.66 4.78
C VAL A 554 -7.54 -5.03 5.19
N SER A 555 -6.64 -4.82 4.24
CA SER A 555 -5.34 -4.20 4.49
C SER A 555 -5.44 -2.74 4.97
N GLN A 556 -6.32 -1.96 4.35
CA GLN A 556 -6.49 -0.55 4.73
C GLN A 556 -7.05 -0.40 6.14
N LEU A 557 -8.02 -1.23 6.51
CA LEU A 557 -8.67 -1.16 7.81
C LEU A 557 -7.91 -1.90 8.92
N SER A 558 -7.01 -2.83 8.60
CA SER A 558 -6.11 -3.44 9.60
C SER A 558 -5.24 -2.41 10.31
N ASN A 559 -4.90 -1.33 9.60
CA ASN A 559 -4.13 -0.19 10.13
C ASN A 559 -5.00 0.91 10.76
N SER A 560 -6.33 0.78 10.71
CA SER A 560 -7.25 1.77 11.31
C SER A 560 -7.17 1.75 12.84
N GLN A 561 -7.31 2.94 13.44
CA GLN A 561 -7.43 3.09 14.89
C GLN A 561 -8.82 2.69 15.42
N ASP A 562 -9.81 2.58 14.53
CA ASP A 562 -11.15 2.10 14.86
C ASP A 562 -11.13 0.59 15.08
N ALA A 563 -11.03 0.18 16.35
CA ALA A 563 -11.00 -1.22 16.75
C ALA A 563 -12.27 -2.00 16.36
N LEU A 564 -13.44 -1.33 16.34
CA LEU A 564 -14.72 -1.94 15.96
C LEU A 564 -14.76 -2.22 14.47
N ALA A 565 -14.40 -1.24 13.64
CA ALA A 565 -14.34 -1.41 12.20
C ALA A 565 -13.34 -2.49 11.79
N ARG A 566 -12.17 -2.51 12.45
CA ARG A 566 -11.16 -3.55 12.22
C ARG A 566 -11.68 -4.95 12.54
N ARG A 567 -12.34 -5.15 13.71
CA ARG A 567 -12.95 -6.44 14.08
C ARG A 567 -14.05 -6.83 13.10
N TRP A 568 -14.89 -5.89 12.71
CA TRP A 568 -15.95 -6.12 11.72
C TRP A 568 -15.38 -6.61 10.40
N LEU A 569 -14.39 -5.90 9.86
CA LEU A 569 -13.83 -6.23 8.56
C LEU A 569 -13.14 -7.59 8.53
N LEU A 570 -12.34 -7.90 9.55
CA LEU A 570 -11.66 -9.20 9.64
C LEU A 570 -12.66 -10.35 9.65
N ARG A 571 -13.80 -10.13 10.26
CA ARG A 571 -14.86 -11.12 10.33
C ARG A 571 -15.68 -11.18 9.05
N TRP A 572 -16.26 -10.08 8.65
CA TRP A 572 -17.09 -9.97 7.46
C TRP A 572 -16.32 -10.13 6.15
N GLY A 573 -15.12 -9.58 6.06
CA GLY A 573 -14.30 -9.67 4.84
C GLY A 573 -14.06 -11.12 4.41
N VAL A 574 -13.69 -11.98 5.35
CA VAL A 574 -13.49 -13.42 5.07
C VAL A 574 -14.80 -14.13 4.73
N VAL A 575 -15.89 -13.79 5.43
CA VAL A 575 -17.21 -14.35 5.14
C VAL A 575 -17.66 -13.95 3.73
N LEU A 576 -17.56 -12.68 3.37
CA LEU A 576 -17.94 -12.17 2.05
C LEU A 576 -17.14 -12.82 0.92
N LEU A 577 -15.82 -13.05 1.12
CA LEU A 577 -15.00 -13.79 0.18
C LEU A 577 -15.48 -15.21 -0.03
N ASN A 578 -15.75 -15.94 1.05
CA ASN A 578 -16.22 -17.30 0.95
C ASN A 578 -17.63 -17.38 0.31
N CYS A 579 -18.51 -16.44 0.66
CA CYS A 579 -19.84 -16.34 0.04
C CYS A 579 -19.75 -16.00 -1.46
N SER A 580 -18.84 -15.10 -1.86
CA SER A 580 -18.61 -14.77 -3.26
C SER A 580 -18.17 -16.00 -4.08
N HIS A 581 -17.23 -16.80 -3.56
CA HIS A 581 -16.83 -18.05 -4.22
C HIS A 581 -18.00 -19.02 -4.39
N VAL A 582 -18.88 -19.13 -3.39
CA VAL A 582 -20.07 -19.96 -3.49
C VAL A 582 -21.05 -19.42 -4.54
N VAL A 583 -21.27 -18.10 -4.56
CA VAL A 583 -22.14 -17.44 -5.56
C VAL A 583 -21.63 -17.68 -6.98
N TRP A 584 -20.34 -17.59 -7.22
CA TRP A 584 -19.75 -17.89 -8.53
C TRP A 584 -19.92 -19.35 -8.94
N GLN A 585 -19.82 -20.28 -7.99
CA GLN A 585 -20.11 -21.70 -8.25
C GLN A 585 -21.58 -21.94 -8.52
N LEU A 586 -22.48 -21.32 -7.76
CA LEU A 586 -23.92 -21.38 -8.01
C LEU A 586 -24.31 -20.86 -9.39
N ARG A 587 -23.62 -19.84 -9.90
CA ARG A 587 -23.85 -19.33 -11.26
C ARG A 587 -23.29 -20.23 -12.35
N ALA A 588 -22.09 -20.76 -12.14
CA ALA A 588 -21.46 -21.69 -13.08
C ALA A 588 -22.18 -23.05 -13.10
N TRP A 589 -23.03 -23.30 -12.11
CA TRP A 589 -23.77 -24.53 -12.00
C TRP A 589 -25.00 -24.47 -12.90
N GLU A 590 -24.94 -25.18 -14.03
CA GLU A 590 -26.03 -25.35 -14.98
C GLU A 590 -26.82 -26.59 -14.63
N SER A 591 -28.02 -26.40 -14.13
CA SER A 591 -29.00 -27.50 -13.96
C SER A 591 -29.89 -27.62 -15.16
N ARG A 592 -30.09 -28.83 -15.65
CA ARG A 592 -31.07 -29.16 -16.68
C ARG A 592 -32.52 -29.23 -16.14
N SER A 593 -32.73 -29.11 -14.81
CA SER A 593 -34.02 -29.16 -14.19
C SER A 593 -34.44 -27.82 -13.58
N ASP A 594 -35.58 -27.28 -13.96
CA ASP A 594 -36.17 -26.03 -13.45
C ASP A 594 -36.28 -25.94 -11.92
N PRO A 595 -36.66 -27.03 -11.16
CA PRO A 595 -36.78 -26.95 -9.71
C PRO A 595 -35.45 -26.58 -9.00
N LEU A 596 -34.31 -27.13 -9.45
CA LEU A 596 -33.01 -26.88 -8.82
C LEU A 596 -32.49 -25.48 -9.12
N SER A 597 -32.83 -24.91 -10.27
CA SER A 597 -32.47 -23.51 -10.60
C SER A 597 -33.24 -22.52 -9.70
N ARG A 598 -34.49 -22.80 -9.33
CA ARG A 598 -35.23 -21.97 -8.37
C ARG A 598 -34.61 -21.98 -6.97
N VAL A 599 -34.11 -23.13 -6.50
CA VAL A 599 -33.41 -23.23 -5.21
C VAL A 599 -32.14 -22.35 -5.21
N ARG A 600 -31.37 -22.37 -6.30
CA ARG A 600 -30.21 -21.48 -6.48
C ARG A 600 -30.61 -20.01 -6.36
N ASP A 601 -31.67 -19.59 -7.02
CA ASP A 601 -32.16 -18.22 -7.04
C ASP A 601 -32.67 -17.78 -5.65
N ILE A 602 -33.30 -18.71 -4.90
CA ILE A 602 -33.68 -18.49 -3.50
C ILE A 602 -32.45 -18.25 -2.63
N CYS A 603 -31.40 -19.06 -2.76
CA CYS A 603 -30.16 -18.86 -1.99
C CYS A 603 -29.50 -17.51 -2.29
N ILE A 604 -29.48 -17.07 -3.55
CA ILE A 604 -28.97 -15.75 -3.92
C ILE A 604 -29.82 -14.63 -3.34
N SER A 605 -31.16 -14.79 -3.33
CA SER A 605 -32.08 -13.82 -2.71
C SER A 605 -31.90 -13.73 -1.20
N LEU A 606 -31.72 -14.85 -0.51
CA LEU A 606 -31.44 -14.89 0.93
C LEU A 606 -30.14 -14.14 1.27
N LEU A 607 -29.09 -14.32 0.47
CA LEU A 607 -27.85 -13.56 0.63
C LEU A 607 -28.06 -12.06 0.42
N ARG A 608 -28.85 -11.68 -0.58
CA ARG A 608 -29.17 -10.27 -0.83
C ARG A 608 -29.92 -9.66 0.33
N ASP A 609 -30.86 -10.39 0.91
CA ASP A 609 -31.63 -9.93 2.08
C ASP A 609 -30.72 -9.73 3.29
N VAL A 610 -29.82 -10.67 3.59
CA VAL A 610 -28.84 -10.53 4.69
C VAL A 610 -27.95 -9.31 4.49
N MET A 611 -27.60 -8.98 3.24
CA MET A 611 -26.73 -7.86 2.89
C MET A 611 -27.47 -6.54 2.67
N SER A 612 -28.78 -6.51 2.62
CA SER A 612 -29.55 -5.27 2.45
C SER A 612 -29.47 -4.38 3.69
N GLU A 613 -29.68 -3.07 3.54
CA GLU A 613 -29.62 -2.11 4.67
C GLU A 613 -30.69 -2.38 5.73
N ARG A 614 -31.79 -2.95 5.34
CA ARG A 614 -32.91 -3.31 6.21
C ARG A 614 -32.94 -4.80 6.58
N GLY A 615 -32.10 -5.63 5.93
CA GLY A 615 -32.25 -7.08 5.92
C GLY A 615 -32.09 -7.75 7.29
N VAL A 616 -31.13 -7.29 8.10
CA VAL A 616 -30.90 -7.89 9.44
C VAL A 616 -32.00 -7.52 10.43
N GLN A 617 -32.67 -6.37 10.25
CA GLN A 617 -33.83 -5.99 11.05
C GLN A 617 -35.07 -6.74 10.61
N GLN A 618 -35.21 -7.08 9.33
CA GLN A 618 -36.35 -7.77 8.77
C GLN A 618 -36.27 -9.30 8.89
N ARG A 619 -35.04 -9.86 8.79
CA ARG A 619 -34.82 -11.31 8.87
C ARG A 619 -33.56 -11.62 9.69
N PRO A 620 -33.72 -12.15 10.91
CA PRO A 620 -32.58 -12.57 11.74
C PRO A 620 -31.66 -13.56 11.01
N LEU A 621 -30.37 -13.47 11.21
CA LEU A 621 -29.38 -14.36 10.58
C LEU A 621 -29.66 -15.84 10.91
N ALA A 622 -30.07 -16.12 12.14
CA ALA A 622 -30.46 -17.47 12.57
C ALA A 622 -31.58 -18.08 11.69
N VAL A 623 -32.59 -17.29 11.31
CA VAL A 623 -33.66 -17.76 10.41
C VAL A 623 -33.10 -18.07 9.02
N THR A 624 -32.19 -17.27 8.52
CA THR A 624 -31.51 -17.52 7.22
C THR A 624 -30.70 -18.81 7.27
N LEU A 625 -29.96 -19.04 8.36
CA LEU A 625 -29.17 -20.25 8.55
C LEU A 625 -30.07 -21.50 8.66
N GLN A 626 -31.17 -21.42 9.40
CA GLN A 626 -32.15 -22.52 9.48
C GLN A 626 -32.75 -22.85 8.12
N GLU A 627 -33.09 -21.82 7.32
CA GLU A 627 -33.62 -22.01 5.97
C GLU A 627 -32.61 -22.67 5.03
N LEU A 628 -31.33 -22.21 5.06
CA LEU A 628 -30.24 -22.82 4.27
C LEU A 628 -30.02 -24.28 4.69
N GLN A 629 -30.07 -24.58 5.98
CA GLN A 629 -29.95 -25.95 6.49
C GLN A 629 -31.10 -26.80 5.99
N ARG A 630 -32.36 -26.33 6.09
CA ARG A 630 -33.53 -27.00 5.62
C ARG A 630 -33.48 -27.29 4.12
N ILE A 631 -33.00 -26.33 3.33
CA ILE A 631 -32.81 -26.54 1.88
C ILE A 631 -31.78 -27.65 1.64
N CYS A 632 -30.67 -27.68 2.36
CA CYS A 632 -29.65 -28.73 2.24
C CYS A 632 -30.25 -30.10 2.57
N ASP A 633 -31.01 -30.23 3.67
CA ASP A 633 -31.59 -31.46 4.10
C ASP A 633 -32.68 -31.94 3.10
N THR A 634 -33.48 -31.03 2.55
CA THR A 634 -34.48 -31.36 1.51
C THR A 634 -33.79 -31.87 0.23
N LEU A 635 -32.70 -31.23 -0.20
CA LEU A 635 -31.96 -31.65 -1.38
C LEU A 635 -31.25 -32.99 -1.18
N ALA A 636 -30.83 -33.32 0.04
CA ALA A 636 -30.18 -34.59 0.37
C ALA A 636 -31.14 -35.79 0.20
N HIS A 637 -32.45 -35.58 0.37
CA HIS A 637 -33.44 -36.61 0.15
C HIS A 637 -33.79 -36.84 -1.33
N HIS A 638 -33.31 -35.97 -2.24
CA HIS A 638 -33.50 -36.20 -3.66
C HIS A 638 -32.46 -37.19 -4.20
N HIS A 639 -32.89 -38.19 -4.95
CA HIS A 639 -32.04 -39.23 -5.55
C HIS A 639 -31.22 -38.75 -6.77
N GLN A 640 -31.08 -37.45 -6.98
CA GLN A 640 -30.34 -36.89 -8.11
C GLN A 640 -28.93 -36.42 -7.67
N PRO A 641 -27.84 -36.88 -8.29
CA PRO A 641 -26.49 -36.42 -7.97
C PRO A 641 -26.31 -34.88 -8.03
N ALA A 642 -27.02 -34.24 -8.97
CA ALA A 642 -27.03 -32.78 -9.08
C ALA A 642 -27.65 -32.08 -7.84
N ALA A 643 -28.61 -32.69 -7.17
CA ALA A 643 -29.18 -32.15 -5.94
C ALA A 643 -28.19 -32.23 -4.78
N HIS A 644 -27.41 -33.32 -4.68
CA HIS A 644 -26.40 -33.48 -3.66
C HIS A 644 -25.22 -32.49 -3.86
N GLU A 645 -24.81 -32.26 -5.11
CA GLU A 645 -23.82 -31.21 -5.41
C GLU A 645 -24.31 -29.82 -5.01
N LEU A 646 -25.57 -29.49 -5.32
CA LEU A 646 -26.17 -28.21 -4.94
C LEU A 646 -26.27 -28.08 -3.41
N ALA A 647 -26.66 -29.13 -2.71
CA ALA A 647 -26.67 -29.17 -1.25
C ALA A 647 -25.29 -28.94 -0.65
N ALA A 648 -24.25 -29.55 -1.24
CA ALA A 648 -22.87 -29.36 -0.83
C ALA A 648 -22.38 -27.89 -1.03
N ILE A 649 -22.79 -27.24 -2.12
CA ILE A 649 -22.50 -25.83 -2.37
C ILE A 649 -23.23 -24.93 -1.36
N ILE A 650 -24.50 -25.19 -1.08
CA ILE A 650 -25.33 -24.42 -0.13
C ILE A 650 -24.82 -24.59 1.30
N TRP A 651 -24.40 -25.80 1.69
CA TRP A 651 -23.84 -26.03 3.01
C TRP A 651 -22.56 -25.24 3.26
N ARG A 652 -21.70 -25.05 2.24
CA ARG A 652 -20.55 -24.17 2.34
C ARG A 652 -20.95 -22.71 2.60
N LEU A 653 -22.07 -22.28 2.02
CA LEU A 653 -22.64 -20.96 2.29
C LEU A 653 -23.11 -20.85 3.75
N HIS A 654 -23.84 -21.87 4.22
CA HIS A 654 -24.27 -21.98 5.62
C HIS A 654 -23.07 -21.90 6.57
N CYS A 655 -22.02 -22.71 6.36
CA CYS A 655 -20.80 -22.69 7.17
C CYS A 655 -20.09 -21.34 7.14
N SER A 656 -20.13 -20.61 6.02
CA SER A 656 -19.53 -19.28 5.92
C SER A 656 -20.31 -18.24 6.72
N LEU A 657 -21.63 -18.28 6.70
CA LEU A 657 -22.50 -17.35 7.40
C LEU A 657 -22.59 -17.65 8.91
N SER A 658 -22.51 -18.93 9.33
CA SER A 658 -22.57 -19.33 10.75
C SER A 658 -21.49 -18.68 11.62
N GLN A 659 -20.38 -18.28 11.05
CA GLN A 659 -19.34 -17.49 11.74
C GLN A 659 -19.88 -16.16 12.29
N LEU A 660 -20.86 -15.59 11.65
CA LEU A 660 -21.43 -14.32 12.08
C LEU A 660 -22.33 -14.47 13.30
N GLU A 661 -22.94 -15.65 13.48
CA GLU A 661 -23.81 -15.97 14.60
C GLU A 661 -23.03 -16.23 15.91
N GLN A 662 -21.88 -16.87 15.82
CA GLN A 662 -21.06 -17.28 16.98
C GLN A 662 -20.35 -16.09 17.69
N ALA A 663 -20.76 -14.84 17.44
CA ALA A 663 -20.20 -13.67 18.11
C ALA A 663 -20.71 -13.53 19.55
N PRO A 664 -19.83 -13.27 20.53
CA PRO A 664 -20.27 -12.92 21.87
C PRO A 664 -21.15 -11.66 21.83
N ALA A 665 -22.21 -11.66 22.66
CA ALA A 665 -23.27 -10.66 22.71
C ALA A 665 -22.82 -9.21 23.06
N GLN A 666 -21.56 -8.97 23.31
CA GLN A 666 -20.99 -7.65 23.53
C GLN A 666 -20.68 -6.95 22.19
N GLY A 667 -21.66 -6.20 21.71
CA GLY A 667 -21.57 -5.41 20.50
C GLY A 667 -21.71 -6.22 19.23
N THR A 668 -22.92 -6.76 19.00
CA THR A 668 -23.32 -7.40 17.74
C THR A 668 -23.06 -6.45 16.59
N LEU A 669 -21.98 -6.68 15.88
CA LEU A 669 -21.65 -6.02 14.64
C LEU A 669 -22.58 -6.52 13.53
N SER A 670 -23.86 -6.15 13.63
CA SER A 670 -24.80 -6.38 12.52
C SER A 670 -24.32 -5.59 11.29
N PRO A 671 -24.63 -5.99 10.06
CA PRO A 671 -24.37 -5.19 8.88
C PRO A 671 -24.90 -3.76 9.00
N GLY A 672 -25.96 -3.55 9.79
CA GLY A 672 -26.56 -2.25 10.08
C GLY A 672 -25.88 -1.44 11.19
N TYR A 673 -25.02 -2.02 12.02
CA TYR A 673 -24.41 -1.33 13.17
C TYR A 673 -23.60 -0.09 12.80
N LEU A 674 -22.95 -0.11 11.64
CA LEU A 674 -22.17 1.02 11.14
C LEU A 674 -23.01 2.02 10.32
N MET A 675 -24.30 1.78 10.17
CA MET A 675 -25.23 2.61 9.38
C MET A 675 -26.07 3.56 10.22
N THR A 676 -26.21 3.33 11.53
CA THR A 676 -26.89 4.29 12.40
C THR A 676 -25.97 5.47 12.69
N PRO A 677 -26.36 6.73 12.39
CA PRO A 677 -25.67 7.88 12.95
C PRO A 677 -25.89 7.80 14.47
N GLN A 678 -24.84 7.56 15.22
CA GLN A 678 -24.86 7.97 16.61
C GLN A 678 -24.77 9.50 16.59
N ALA A 679 -25.82 10.11 17.15
CA ALA A 679 -25.95 11.54 17.38
C ALA A 679 -24.76 12.13 18.12
#